data_ee41e9db19cd45f100c9a236d337bfd2
#
_entry.id   ee41e9db19cd45f100c9a236d337bfd2
#
_cell.length_a   1.000
_cell.length_b   1.000
_cell.length_c   1.000
_cell.angle_alpha   90.00
_cell.angle_beta   90.00
_cell.angle_gamma   90.00
#
_symmetry.space_group_name_H-M   'P 1'
#
loop_
_entity.id
_entity.type
_entity.pdbx_description
1 polymer ?
#
loop_
_entity_poly.entity_id
_entity_poly.type
_entity_poly.pdbx_seq_one_letter_code
_entity_poly.pdbx_strand_id
1 'polypeptide(L)'
;MLEEQVNALDSTVNRLSAIENSTTWRAVQPIISVLIKLKRAKSLVLYLPRIIRQKGLRNTLKYAFQVFKSGGLRTLVHTALNNSARGHVHSLTERDFINKPSVLAHEVCLNSVTIIAELSIQQCTKYRVTQKKEMLELLGFKCEVVSWTDYYQSRTSISHSSVVIFYRVPSTDTVLALIEECKRLNVKTFWEVDDLIFNEAILAESKTVSDLSSEVRTQVLEGANSYKQALLACDMAIASTSGLAESMNAEGVENVFILENCLDSETLQLANEILKSSEKKQKIDNKIRIVYGSGTSTHNIDFEEAASSIAKVLRENSQVIFRIIGLLELPSSFDGLDAQVERFELCSYSEYLRLLSECDISIAPLEKYIFNEAKSNIKYIEASIVKLPSVSSPLSAFIDVIDDGVNGYIASDQVEWFDKLTKLVCCEQTRQDMAINANTTVLARYNTESIANTQLMPIVRDYSCIKTKPRIVVFNVFYSPRSFGGATIVTEQINKLLQKHKGYEVYVVTTLPVDDALRAYEPVRYEVEGVTVFGVPVPNEDMELYNNKSIVKPVAKILEVVKPDLAHAHCLQGLGIGALQSCIDKNINYIVTVHDAWWLCYKQFMIDSKGEFCGQDKIDLSKCKNCTDNQKTPSLRDAELRHYLKNACEVLAPSSYTAELHDLNNMHPKPLTVDRNGILMPKASIVKKFDGSITFGYVGGNTPIKGSDLVLKAFSNVNNSKAFLKIVDNMINLGHKSYPDHVVSSINNCTIVPGYNQNNIDDFFESIDVLLFPSRCKESFGLTVREAIARNVWVITTDSGGVTECIIEGENGNVIPFSSDSKKLENAINNVITHYEKLKLGDDVDLPKDSIAYFSDQVDNLDGIYKSYL
;
A
#
# COMPACT_ATOMS: atom_id res chain seq x y z
N MET A 1 -5.98 31.16 17.36
CA MET A 1 -6.07 29.95 16.53
C MET A 1 -6.73 30.22 15.20
N LEU A 2 -7.98 30.73 15.13
CA LEU A 2 -8.61 31.15 13.86
C LEU A 2 -7.85 32.33 13.23
N GLU A 3 -7.47 33.34 14.01
CA GLU A 3 -6.66 34.47 13.52
C GLU A 3 -5.23 34.06 13.14
N GLU A 4 -4.62 33.12 13.81
CA GLU A 4 -3.31 32.58 13.40
C GLU A 4 -3.43 31.77 12.10
N GLN A 5 -4.51 31.00 11.91
CA GLN A 5 -4.78 30.31 10.65
C GLN A 5 -5.08 31.30 9.53
N VAL A 6 -5.85 32.35 9.82
CA VAL A 6 -6.12 33.45 8.90
C VAL A 6 -4.84 34.19 8.58
N ASN A 7 -4.01 34.54 9.57
CA ASN A 7 -2.73 35.20 9.38
C ASN A 7 -1.71 34.29 8.65
N ALA A 8 -1.74 32.98 8.91
CA ALA A 8 -0.92 32.01 8.19
C ALA A 8 -1.41 31.80 6.73
N LEU A 9 -2.75 31.78 6.52
CA LEU A 9 -3.34 31.75 5.18
C LEU A 9 -3.05 33.05 4.43
N ASP A 10 -3.25 34.20 5.07
CA ASP A 10 -2.98 35.53 4.52
C ASP A 10 -1.50 35.72 4.19
N SER A 11 -0.59 35.25 5.08
CA SER A 11 0.84 35.18 4.80
C SER A 11 1.16 34.26 3.62
N THR A 12 0.44 33.16 3.49
CA THR A 12 0.64 32.18 2.40
C THR A 12 0.04 32.68 1.09
N VAL A 13 -1.15 33.27 1.13
CA VAL A 13 -1.84 33.91 -0.02
C VAL A 13 -1.06 35.13 -0.48
N ASN A 14 -0.57 35.98 0.44
CA ASN A 14 0.28 37.12 0.14
C ASN A 14 1.65 36.70 -0.43
N ARG A 15 2.22 35.59 0.05
CA ARG A 15 3.43 34.99 -0.53
C ARG A 15 3.17 34.42 -1.93
N LEU A 16 2.05 33.70 -2.13
CA LEU A 16 1.67 33.17 -3.44
C LEU A 16 1.34 34.30 -4.42
N SER A 17 0.58 35.28 -4.00
CA SER A 17 0.24 36.47 -4.80
C SER A 17 1.49 37.34 -5.09
N ALA A 18 2.40 37.47 -4.12
CA ALA A 18 3.69 38.14 -4.33
C ALA A 18 4.60 37.34 -5.27
N ILE A 19 4.57 36.02 -5.21
CA ILE A 19 5.28 35.15 -6.15
C ILE A 19 4.68 35.24 -7.56
N GLU A 20 3.35 35.15 -7.69
CA GLU A 20 2.66 35.25 -8.98
C GLU A 20 2.76 36.64 -9.63
N ASN A 21 2.79 37.69 -8.84
CA ASN A 21 2.94 39.07 -9.29
C ASN A 21 4.39 39.55 -9.37
N SER A 22 5.35 38.76 -8.93
CA SER A 22 6.76 39.13 -9.00
C SER A 22 7.22 39.17 -10.46
N THR A 23 7.99 40.19 -10.77
CA THR A 23 8.68 40.32 -12.08
C THR A 23 9.54 39.10 -12.38
N THR A 24 10.06 38.42 -11.35
CA THR A 24 10.84 37.18 -11.44
C THR A 24 9.98 36.00 -11.89
N TRP A 25 8.75 35.84 -11.37
CA TRP A 25 7.83 34.78 -11.79
C TRP A 25 7.34 34.98 -13.23
N ARG A 26 6.99 36.20 -13.61
CA ARG A 26 6.61 36.53 -14.98
C ARG A 26 7.76 36.35 -15.97
N ALA A 27 9.00 36.55 -15.54
CA ALA A 27 10.19 36.29 -16.36
C ALA A 27 10.52 34.78 -16.45
N VAL A 28 10.18 33.98 -15.44
CA VAL A 28 10.47 32.55 -15.37
C VAL A 28 9.37 31.70 -16.04
N GLN A 29 8.13 32.18 -16.12
CA GLN A 29 7.03 31.46 -16.78
C GLN A 29 7.35 31.03 -18.24
N PRO A 30 7.92 31.87 -19.09
CA PRO A 30 8.35 31.45 -20.43
C PRO A 30 9.44 30.38 -20.38
N ILE A 31 10.37 30.46 -19.41
CA ILE A 31 11.45 29.49 -19.20
C ILE A 31 10.88 28.15 -18.76
N ILE A 32 9.90 28.12 -17.85
CA ILE A 32 9.20 26.91 -17.42
C ILE A 32 8.45 26.28 -18.60
N SER A 33 7.79 27.08 -19.43
CA SER A 33 7.11 26.60 -20.65
C SER A 33 8.09 26.01 -21.66
N VAL A 34 9.28 26.60 -21.79
CA VAL A 34 10.37 26.10 -22.63
C VAL A 34 10.99 24.83 -22.02
N LEU A 35 11.16 24.77 -20.69
CA LEU A 35 11.65 23.57 -19.99
C LEU A 35 10.68 22.39 -20.09
N ILE A 36 9.37 22.64 -20.02
CA ILE A 36 8.33 21.62 -20.26
C ILE A 36 8.38 21.14 -21.72
N LYS A 37 8.57 22.04 -22.69
CA LYS A 37 8.76 21.69 -24.10
C LYS A 37 10.07 20.95 -24.32
N LEU A 38 11.16 21.34 -23.65
CA LEU A 38 12.46 20.66 -23.66
C LEU A 38 12.41 19.30 -22.97
N LYS A 39 11.66 19.15 -21.86
CA LYS A 39 11.43 17.86 -21.20
C LYS A 39 10.66 16.90 -22.11
N ARG A 40 9.67 17.41 -22.87
CA ARG A 40 8.94 16.65 -23.92
C ARG A 40 9.85 16.31 -25.12
N ALA A 41 10.74 17.23 -25.51
CA ALA A 41 11.75 16.96 -26.55
C ALA A 41 12.83 15.97 -26.08
N LYS A 42 13.21 16.00 -24.81
CA LYS A 42 14.16 15.05 -24.19
C LYS A 42 13.60 13.63 -24.15
N SER A 43 12.31 13.45 -23.88
CA SER A 43 11.64 12.13 -23.98
C SER A 43 11.63 11.61 -25.43
N LEU A 44 11.44 12.48 -26.41
CA LEU A 44 11.52 12.15 -27.83
C LEU A 44 12.93 11.73 -28.26
N VAL A 45 13.97 12.46 -27.78
CA VAL A 45 15.37 12.17 -28.05
C VAL A 45 15.82 10.86 -27.38
N LEU A 46 15.32 10.54 -26.21
CA LEU A 46 15.59 9.26 -25.52
C LEU A 46 14.83 8.07 -26.14
N TYR A 47 13.71 8.33 -26.83
CA TYR A 47 12.90 7.30 -27.48
C TYR A 47 13.42 6.95 -28.90
N LEU A 48 14.01 7.92 -29.59
CA LEU A 48 14.57 7.73 -30.94
C LEU A 48 15.61 6.59 -31.03
N PRO A 49 16.61 6.49 -30.13
CA PRO A 49 17.56 5.38 -30.15
C PRO A 49 16.91 4.01 -29.97
N ARG A 50 15.81 3.94 -29.22
CA ARG A 50 15.04 2.71 -28.94
C ARG A 50 14.30 2.23 -30.20
N ILE A 51 13.68 3.15 -30.95
CA ILE A 51 13.04 2.86 -32.23
C ILE A 51 14.08 2.46 -33.29
N ILE A 52 15.22 3.16 -33.33
CA ILE A 52 16.33 2.86 -34.24
C ILE A 52 16.89 1.46 -33.95
N ARG A 53 17.00 1.08 -32.69
CA ARG A 53 17.49 -0.25 -32.27
C ARG A 53 16.51 -1.37 -32.60
N GLN A 54 15.18 -1.09 -32.52
CA GLN A 54 14.14 -2.08 -32.82
C GLN A 54 13.84 -2.25 -34.33
N LYS A 55 13.86 -1.18 -35.10
CA LYS A 55 13.44 -1.15 -36.50
C LYS A 55 14.56 -0.93 -37.51
N GLY A 56 15.76 -0.63 -37.03
CA GLY A 56 16.89 -0.23 -37.86
C GLY A 56 16.77 1.22 -38.35
N LEU A 57 17.90 1.93 -38.44
CA LEU A 57 17.95 3.34 -38.81
C LEU A 57 17.26 3.64 -40.14
N ARG A 58 17.48 2.78 -41.16
CA ARG A 58 16.94 2.93 -42.52
C ARG A 58 15.42 2.84 -42.57
N ASN A 59 14.83 1.93 -41.81
CA ASN A 59 13.37 1.73 -41.77
C ASN A 59 12.69 2.83 -40.94
N THR A 60 13.35 3.29 -39.85
CA THR A 60 12.86 4.39 -39.02
C THR A 60 12.83 5.70 -39.81
N LEU A 61 13.88 5.99 -40.56
CA LEU A 61 13.93 7.19 -41.42
C LEU A 61 12.93 7.11 -42.59
N LYS A 62 12.75 5.95 -43.19
CA LYS A 62 11.76 5.75 -44.26
C LYS A 62 10.33 5.94 -43.78
N TYR A 63 10.00 5.44 -42.57
CA TYR A 63 8.71 5.63 -41.92
C TYR A 63 8.49 7.09 -41.53
N ALA A 64 9.48 7.73 -40.89
CA ALA A 64 9.42 9.14 -40.53
C ALA A 64 9.22 10.05 -41.77
N PHE A 65 9.89 9.74 -42.88
CA PHE A 65 9.72 10.48 -44.14
C PHE A 65 8.35 10.27 -44.80
N GLN A 66 7.79 9.06 -44.74
CA GLN A 66 6.43 8.80 -45.20
C GLN A 66 5.37 9.58 -44.39
N VAL A 67 5.49 9.59 -43.06
CA VAL A 67 4.58 10.33 -42.16
C VAL A 67 4.72 11.85 -42.37
N PHE A 68 5.95 12.33 -42.58
CA PHE A 68 6.20 13.73 -42.91
C PHE A 68 5.59 14.13 -44.25
N LYS A 69 5.67 13.26 -45.25
CA LYS A 69 5.11 13.51 -46.58
C LYS A 69 3.58 13.48 -46.64
N SER A 70 2.94 12.74 -45.70
CA SER A 70 1.48 12.64 -45.64
C SER A 70 0.81 13.74 -44.83
N GLY A 71 1.52 14.45 -43.92
CA GLY A 71 0.86 15.41 -43.06
C GLY A 71 1.79 16.44 -42.35
N GLY A 72 3.05 16.56 -42.81
CA GLY A 72 4.00 17.57 -42.32
C GLY A 72 4.53 17.29 -40.91
N LEU A 73 5.28 18.27 -40.37
CA LEU A 73 5.97 18.15 -39.09
C LEU A 73 5.00 17.92 -37.91
N ARG A 74 3.81 18.49 -37.94
CA ARG A 74 2.78 18.32 -36.92
C ARG A 74 2.30 16.86 -36.84
N THR A 75 2.07 16.21 -37.95
CA THR A 75 1.64 14.81 -38.04
C THR A 75 2.74 13.87 -37.60
N LEU A 76 4.00 14.18 -37.94
CA LEU A 76 5.16 13.41 -37.49
C LEU A 76 5.30 13.45 -35.95
N VAL A 77 5.20 14.65 -35.36
CA VAL A 77 5.26 14.84 -33.91
C VAL A 77 4.07 14.18 -33.22
N HIS A 78 2.86 14.29 -33.77
CA HIS A 78 1.64 13.67 -33.26
C HIS A 78 1.70 12.14 -33.34
N THR A 79 2.24 11.59 -34.41
CA THR A 79 2.43 10.14 -34.60
C THR A 79 3.54 9.61 -33.67
N ALA A 80 4.60 10.38 -33.43
CA ALA A 80 5.65 10.03 -32.48
C ALA A 80 5.13 10.09 -31.04
N LEU A 81 4.30 11.06 -30.70
CA LEU A 81 3.63 11.18 -29.40
C LEU A 81 2.56 10.10 -29.21
N ASN A 82 1.77 9.77 -30.24
CA ASN A 82 0.76 8.70 -30.16
C ASN A 82 1.40 7.30 -30.14
N ASN A 83 2.57 7.10 -30.73
CA ASN A 83 3.31 5.84 -30.58
C ASN A 83 3.99 5.73 -29.21
N SER A 84 4.30 6.83 -28.53
CA SER A 84 4.66 6.83 -27.11
C SER A 84 3.42 6.61 -26.22
N ALA A 85 2.26 7.12 -26.60
CA ALA A 85 0.97 6.88 -25.95
C ALA A 85 0.43 5.44 -26.15
N ARG A 86 0.81 4.73 -27.20
CA ARG A 86 0.43 3.31 -27.41
C ARG A 86 1.15 2.35 -26.44
N GLY A 87 2.28 2.75 -25.84
CA GLY A 87 2.81 2.12 -24.63
C GLY A 87 1.93 2.36 -23.41
N HIS A 88 1.06 3.37 -23.44
CA HIS A 88 0.14 3.73 -22.35
C HIS A 88 -1.24 3.04 -22.42
N VAL A 89 -1.65 2.49 -23.54
CA VAL A 89 -2.95 1.78 -23.64
C VAL A 89 -2.95 0.50 -22.81
N HIS A 90 -1.80 -0.18 -22.67
CA HIS A 90 -1.64 -1.30 -21.73
C HIS A 90 -1.74 -0.87 -20.27
N SER A 91 -1.24 0.33 -19.95
CA SER A 91 -1.30 0.85 -18.57
C SER A 91 -2.72 1.26 -18.15
N LEU A 92 -3.61 1.64 -19.08
CA LEU A 92 -4.99 2.04 -18.75
C LEU A 92 -5.85 0.83 -18.33
N THR A 93 -5.78 -0.29 -19.04
CA THR A 93 -6.51 -1.52 -18.67
C THR A 93 -6.01 -2.14 -17.37
N GLU A 94 -4.70 -2.09 -17.10
CA GLU A 94 -4.12 -2.52 -15.84
C GLU A 94 -4.51 -1.58 -14.69
N ARG A 95 -4.53 -0.26 -14.93
CA ARG A 95 -5.00 0.74 -13.95
C ARG A 95 -6.48 0.56 -13.61
N ASP A 96 -7.32 0.35 -14.60
CA ASP A 96 -8.75 0.10 -14.39
C ASP A 96 -8.96 -1.15 -13.54
N PHE A 97 -8.14 -2.18 -13.71
CA PHE A 97 -8.23 -3.39 -12.92
C PHE A 97 -7.76 -3.16 -11.47
N ILE A 98 -6.61 -2.52 -11.27
CA ILE A 98 -6.04 -2.20 -9.95
C ILE A 98 -6.99 -1.27 -9.16
N ASN A 99 -7.71 -0.39 -9.85
CA ASN A 99 -8.63 0.58 -9.25
C ASN A 99 -10.05 0.03 -9.04
N LYS A 100 -10.33 -1.25 -9.37
CA LYS A 100 -11.65 -1.83 -9.08
C LYS A 100 -11.93 -1.87 -7.58
N PRO A 101 -13.18 -1.65 -7.16
CA PRO A 101 -13.58 -1.85 -5.78
C PRO A 101 -13.30 -3.28 -5.32
N SER A 102 -12.95 -3.46 -4.06
CA SER A 102 -12.85 -4.76 -3.43
C SER A 102 -14.23 -5.43 -3.42
N VAL A 103 -14.29 -6.69 -3.83
CA VAL A 103 -15.49 -7.54 -3.75
C VAL A 103 -15.47 -8.49 -2.56
N LEU A 104 -14.46 -8.37 -1.68
CA LEU A 104 -14.41 -9.15 -0.45
C LEU A 104 -15.61 -8.82 0.43
N ALA A 105 -16.35 -9.86 0.80
CA ALA A 105 -17.46 -9.74 1.73
C ALA A 105 -16.99 -9.48 3.18
N HIS A 106 -15.70 -9.57 3.46
CA HIS A 106 -15.09 -9.33 4.76
C HIS A 106 -13.93 -8.32 4.62
N GLU A 107 -13.72 -7.57 5.66
CA GLU A 107 -12.64 -6.60 5.75
C GLU A 107 -11.29 -7.29 5.85
N VAL A 108 -10.30 -6.78 5.11
CA VAL A 108 -8.91 -7.24 5.25
C VAL A 108 -8.34 -6.68 6.53
N CYS A 109 -8.18 -7.52 7.51
CA CYS A 109 -7.76 -7.15 8.86
C CYS A 109 -6.23 -7.17 8.98
N LEU A 110 -5.61 -6.00 9.04
CA LEU A 110 -4.13 -5.86 9.06
C LEU A 110 -3.56 -5.37 10.40
N ASN A 111 -4.37 -5.21 11.46
CA ASN A 111 -3.96 -4.64 12.75
C ASN A 111 -3.13 -3.34 12.61
N SER A 112 -3.51 -2.50 11.67
CA SER A 112 -2.80 -1.29 11.31
C SER A 112 -3.76 -0.13 11.12
N VAL A 113 -3.43 1.02 11.70
CA VAL A 113 -4.18 2.28 11.60
C VAL A 113 -3.27 3.35 11.00
N THR A 114 -3.77 4.07 10.01
CA THR A 114 -3.09 5.27 9.50
C THR A 114 -3.83 6.51 9.97
N ILE A 115 -3.09 7.50 10.50
CA ILE A 115 -3.58 8.83 10.80
C ILE A 115 -3.08 9.78 9.73
N ILE A 116 -3.98 10.25 8.86
CA ILE A 116 -3.70 11.29 7.86
C ILE A 116 -4.10 12.63 8.46
N ALA A 117 -3.13 13.49 8.75
CA ALA A 117 -3.33 14.58 9.66
C ALA A 117 -2.82 15.93 9.17
N GLU A 118 -3.47 17.00 9.68
CA GLU A 118 -2.87 18.32 9.74
C GLU A 118 -1.83 18.34 10.86
N LEU A 119 -0.58 18.57 10.53
CA LEU A 119 0.56 18.49 11.45
C LEU A 119 1.21 19.83 11.76
N SER A 120 0.74 20.94 11.18
CA SER A 120 1.36 22.26 11.38
C SER A 120 1.06 22.87 12.75
N ILE A 121 -0.03 22.44 13.41
CA ILE A 121 -0.46 22.96 14.71
C ILE A 121 0.07 22.02 15.80
N GLN A 122 1.20 22.37 16.41
CA GLN A 122 1.95 21.48 17.33
C GLN A 122 1.12 21.01 18.52
N GLN A 123 0.33 21.89 19.15
CA GLN A 123 -0.50 21.53 20.29
C GLN A 123 -1.58 20.51 19.91
N CYS A 124 -2.30 20.76 18.83
CA CYS A 124 -3.31 19.84 18.33
C CYS A 124 -2.68 18.49 17.90
N THR A 125 -1.50 18.53 17.27
CA THR A 125 -0.75 17.33 16.91
C THR A 125 -0.39 16.50 18.13
N LYS A 126 0.04 17.14 19.25
CA LYS A 126 0.35 16.43 20.49
C LYS A 126 -0.89 15.68 21.02
N TYR A 127 -2.00 16.38 21.22
CA TYR A 127 -3.18 15.81 21.88
C TYR A 127 -3.98 14.85 21.00
N ARG A 128 -4.04 15.10 19.68
CA ARG A 128 -4.94 14.32 18.80
C ARG A 128 -4.22 13.31 17.92
N VAL A 129 -2.92 13.49 17.67
CA VAL A 129 -2.15 12.61 16.78
C VAL A 129 -1.15 11.78 17.60
N THR A 130 -0.24 12.43 18.33
CA THR A 130 0.83 11.72 19.05
C THR A 130 0.29 10.84 20.17
N GLN A 131 -0.62 11.36 21.00
CA GLN A 131 -1.27 10.60 22.08
C GLN A 131 -2.10 9.44 21.53
N LYS A 132 -2.84 9.65 20.44
CA LYS A 132 -3.59 8.57 19.79
C LYS A 132 -2.69 7.47 19.23
N LYS A 133 -1.57 7.84 18.65
CA LYS A 133 -0.57 6.86 18.21
C LYS A 133 -0.10 6.01 19.39
N GLU A 134 0.25 6.62 20.52
CA GLU A 134 0.63 5.90 21.73
C GLU A 134 -0.49 4.95 22.20
N MET A 135 -1.74 5.41 22.24
CA MET A 135 -2.90 4.57 22.59
C MET A 135 -3.08 3.38 21.63
N LEU A 136 -2.96 3.59 20.30
CA LEU A 136 -3.08 2.53 19.31
C LEU A 136 -1.95 1.49 19.47
N GLU A 137 -0.73 1.94 19.71
CA GLU A 137 0.42 1.06 19.93
C GLU A 137 0.28 0.24 21.21
N LEU A 138 -0.26 0.81 22.30
CA LEU A 138 -0.62 0.09 23.52
C LEU A 138 -1.67 -1.00 23.28
N LEU A 139 -2.63 -0.74 22.39
CA LEU A 139 -3.65 -1.70 21.98
C LEU A 139 -3.14 -2.75 20.96
N GLY A 140 -1.86 -2.71 20.59
CA GLY A 140 -1.22 -3.68 19.70
C GLY A 140 -1.42 -3.39 18.20
N PHE A 141 -1.94 -2.22 17.85
CA PHE A 141 -2.01 -1.77 16.46
C PHE A 141 -0.69 -1.15 16.03
N LYS A 142 -0.30 -1.38 14.78
CA LYS A 142 0.72 -0.56 14.14
C LYS A 142 0.09 0.76 13.71
N CYS A 143 0.65 1.90 14.15
CA CYS A 143 0.14 3.22 13.79
C CYS A 143 1.14 3.98 12.93
N GLU A 144 0.70 4.43 11.75
CA GLU A 144 1.44 5.32 10.87
C GLU A 144 0.80 6.71 10.84
N VAL A 145 1.63 7.74 10.94
CA VAL A 145 1.19 9.15 10.86
C VAL A 145 1.75 9.76 9.59
N VAL A 146 0.88 10.34 8.77
CA VAL A 146 1.23 10.95 7.48
C VAL A 146 0.59 12.32 7.37
N SER A 147 1.30 13.29 6.79
CA SER A 147 0.71 14.58 6.44
C SER A 147 -0.31 14.41 5.32
N TRP A 148 -1.48 15.05 5.46
CA TRP A 148 -2.52 15.04 4.43
C TRP A 148 -2.07 15.66 3.08
N THR A 149 -0.98 16.44 3.09
CA THR A 149 -0.39 17.05 1.89
C THR A 149 0.48 16.07 1.10
N ASP A 150 0.87 14.91 1.68
CA ASP A 150 1.62 13.86 0.98
C ASP A 150 0.68 12.77 0.46
N TYR A 151 0.13 12.99 -0.72
CA TYR A 151 -0.81 12.07 -1.37
C TYR A 151 -0.25 10.65 -1.54
N TYR A 152 0.98 10.53 -2.02
CA TYR A 152 1.55 9.22 -2.35
C TYR A 152 1.87 8.41 -1.12
N GLN A 153 2.46 9.03 -0.10
CA GLN A 153 2.71 8.37 1.17
C GLN A 153 1.38 7.98 1.85
N SER A 154 0.37 8.86 1.80
CA SER A 154 -0.97 8.58 2.33
C SER A 154 -1.61 7.37 1.63
N ARG A 155 -1.57 7.32 0.31
CA ARG A 155 -2.10 6.19 -0.48
C ARG A 155 -1.36 4.89 -0.17
N THR A 156 -0.04 4.93 -0.05
CA THR A 156 0.77 3.77 0.35
C THR A 156 0.39 3.29 1.74
N SER A 157 0.21 4.20 2.70
CA SER A 157 -0.17 3.86 4.08
C SER A 157 -1.60 3.29 4.15
N ILE A 158 -2.55 3.82 3.39
CA ILE A 158 -3.90 3.26 3.22
C ILE A 158 -3.84 1.79 2.78
N SER A 159 -2.94 1.46 1.84
CA SER A 159 -2.78 0.08 1.35
C SER A 159 -2.38 -0.92 2.45
N HIS A 160 -1.81 -0.45 3.54
CA HIS A 160 -1.37 -1.27 4.68
C HIS A 160 -2.30 -1.18 5.90
N SER A 161 -3.45 -0.49 5.79
CA SER A 161 -4.32 -0.19 6.92
C SER A 161 -5.66 -0.91 6.87
N SER A 162 -6.22 -1.20 8.04
CA SER A 162 -7.62 -1.59 8.24
C SER A 162 -8.50 -0.38 8.55
N VAL A 163 -7.91 0.65 9.17
CA VAL A 163 -8.59 1.88 9.59
C VAL A 163 -7.74 3.08 9.19
N VAL A 164 -8.41 4.15 8.74
CA VAL A 164 -7.78 5.45 8.48
C VAL A 164 -8.53 6.54 9.23
N ILE A 165 -7.79 7.36 9.96
CA ILE A 165 -8.31 8.51 10.68
C ILE A 165 -7.82 9.78 9.98
N PHE A 166 -8.75 10.56 9.46
CA PHE A 166 -8.49 11.85 8.84
C PHE A 166 -8.65 12.94 9.89
N TYR A 167 -7.52 13.41 10.46
CA TYR A 167 -7.53 14.40 11.50
C TYR A 167 -7.38 15.82 10.96
N ARG A 168 -8.41 16.66 11.17
CA ARG A 168 -8.44 18.09 10.85
C ARG A 168 -8.08 18.38 9.38
N VAL A 169 -8.61 17.59 8.44
CA VAL A 169 -8.35 17.73 7.00
C VAL A 169 -9.57 18.25 6.25
N PRO A 170 -9.40 19.21 5.33
CA PRO A 170 -10.48 19.73 4.48
C PRO A 170 -10.76 18.82 3.28
N SER A 171 -11.91 18.98 2.61
CA SER A 171 -12.33 18.24 1.41
C SER A 171 -11.64 18.71 0.13
N THR A 172 -10.31 18.70 0.11
CA THR A 172 -9.60 18.94 -1.15
C THR A 172 -9.76 17.75 -2.09
N ASP A 173 -9.58 17.96 -3.40
CA ASP A 173 -9.60 16.85 -4.38
C ASP A 173 -8.68 15.69 -3.97
N THR A 174 -7.53 16.02 -3.42
CA THR A 174 -6.55 15.04 -2.91
C THR A 174 -7.11 14.22 -1.75
N VAL A 175 -7.71 14.88 -0.75
CA VAL A 175 -8.29 14.21 0.42
C VAL A 175 -9.48 13.35 0.02
N LEU A 176 -10.37 13.86 -0.82
CA LEU A 176 -11.51 13.11 -1.33
C LEU A 176 -11.05 11.87 -2.13
N ALA A 177 -10.01 11.98 -2.95
CA ALA A 177 -9.42 10.85 -3.65
C ALA A 177 -8.84 9.79 -2.68
N LEU A 178 -8.25 10.19 -1.54
CA LEU A 178 -7.79 9.27 -0.51
C LEU A 178 -8.95 8.58 0.22
N ILE A 179 -10.04 9.30 0.51
CA ILE A 179 -11.26 8.71 1.10
C ILE A 179 -11.89 7.69 0.13
N GLU A 180 -11.96 8.02 -1.16
CA GLU A 180 -12.44 7.07 -2.17
C GLU A 180 -11.52 5.86 -2.32
N GLU A 181 -10.21 6.02 -2.17
CA GLU A 181 -9.27 4.89 -2.13
C GLU A 181 -9.51 3.99 -0.91
N CYS A 182 -9.82 4.57 0.25
CA CYS A 182 -10.23 3.78 1.42
C CYS A 182 -11.50 2.98 1.14
N LYS A 183 -12.55 3.60 0.57
CA LYS A 183 -13.80 2.93 0.19
C LYS A 183 -13.54 1.80 -0.83
N ARG A 184 -12.73 2.06 -1.85
CA ARG A 184 -12.33 1.06 -2.84
C ARG A 184 -11.71 -0.18 -2.19
N LEU A 185 -10.91 0.00 -1.15
CA LEU A 185 -10.21 -1.07 -0.43
C LEU A 185 -11.00 -1.63 0.76
N ASN A 186 -12.23 -1.16 0.97
CA ASN A 186 -13.04 -1.47 2.15
C ASN A 186 -12.28 -1.19 3.47
N VAL A 187 -11.53 -0.09 3.51
CA VAL A 187 -10.84 0.41 4.70
C VAL A 187 -11.74 1.43 5.38
N LYS A 188 -11.99 1.25 6.68
CA LYS A 188 -12.87 2.14 7.43
C LYS A 188 -12.25 3.52 7.66
N THR A 189 -13.07 4.54 7.51
CA THR A 189 -12.66 5.93 7.61
C THR A 189 -13.34 6.64 8.77
N PHE A 190 -12.53 7.36 9.54
CA PHE A 190 -13.00 8.26 10.59
C PHE A 190 -12.52 9.67 10.28
N TRP A 191 -13.42 10.65 10.34
CA TRP A 191 -13.01 12.04 10.37
C TRP A 191 -12.96 12.53 11.81
N GLU A 192 -11.96 13.32 12.15
CA GLU A 192 -11.73 13.77 13.51
C GLU A 192 -11.32 15.22 13.58
N VAL A 193 -11.81 15.89 14.60
CA VAL A 193 -11.42 17.26 14.95
C VAL A 193 -11.59 17.49 16.44
N ASP A 194 -10.92 18.50 16.95
CA ASP A 194 -10.95 18.93 18.36
C ASP A 194 -11.68 20.26 18.60
N ASP A 195 -12.08 20.95 17.54
CA ASP A 195 -12.79 22.22 17.56
C ASP A 195 -14.00 22.22 16.61
N LEU A 196 -14.98 23.06 16.87
CA LEU A 196 -16.18 23.22 16.05
C LEU A 196 -15.91 24.08 14.80
N ILE A 197 -15.04 23.61 13.91
CA ILE A 197 -14.61 24.35 12.71
C ILE A 197 -15.37 23.98 11.42
N PHE A 198 -16.33 23.05 11.50
CA PHE A 198 -17.05 22.49 10.35
C PHE A 198 -18.50 22.99 10.24
N ASN A 199 -18.96 23.87 11.12
CA ASN A 199 -20.30 24.43 11.09
C ASN A 199 -20.26 25.93 10.72
N GLU A 200 -20.63 26.22 9.46
CA GLU A 200 -20.61 27.56 8.91
C GLU A 200 -21.55 28.52 9.65
N ALA A 201 -22.74 28.05 10.07
CA ALA A 201 -23.75 28.90 10.72
C ALA A 201 -23.25 29.38 12.11
N ILE A 202 -22.72 28.44 12.92
CA ILE A 202 -22.21 28.77 14.25
C ILE A 202 -20.98 29.69 14.15
N LEU A 203 -20.10 29.45 13.18
CA LEU A 203 -18.93 30.30 12.96
C LEU A 203 -19.33 31.69 12.49
N ALA A 204 -20.35 31.84 11.65
CA ALA A 204 -20.83 33.12 11.14
C ALA A 204 -21.41 34.00 12.26
N GLU A 205 -21.98 33.39 13.29
CA GLU A 205 -22.54 34.09 14.47
C GLU A 205 -21.45 34.43 15.51
N SER A 206 -20.28 33.80 15.42
CA SER A 206 -19.18 34.08 16.34
C SER A 206 -18.68 35.52 16.21
N LYS A 207 -18.52 36.22 17.34
CA LYS A 207 -18.01 37.58 17.38
C LYS A 207 -16.61 37.67 16.72
N THR A 208 -15.78 36.69 16.96
CA THR A 208 -14.43 36.60 16.38
C THR A 208 -14.47 36.60 14.85
N VAL A 209 -15.42 35.88 14.23
CA VAL A 209 -15.56 35.78 12.77
C VAL A 209 -16.31 37.00 12.21
N SER A 210 -17.26 37.55 12.95
CA SER A 210 -17.99 38.74 12.54
C SER A 210 -17.11 39.99 12.44
N ASP A 211 -16.08 40.09 13.26
CA ASP A 211 -15.15 41.22 13.32
C ASP A 211 -14.06 41.14 12.22
N LEU A 212 -13.97 40.04 11.45
CA LEU A 212 -13.04 39.88 10.35
C LEU A 212 -13.45 40.69 9.11
N SER A 213 -12.48 41.01 8.26
CA SER A 213 -12.81 41.60 6.95
C SER A 213 -13.69 40.66 6.11
N SER A 214 -14.51 41.23 5.22
CA SER A 214 -15.44 40.44 4.38
C SER A 214 -14.75 39.30 3.63
N GLU A 215 -13.55 39.55 3.10
CA GLU A 215 -12.78 38.53 2.35
C GLU A 215 -12.33 37.40 3.26
N VAL A 216 -11.74 37.71 4.39
CA VAL A 216 -11.26 36.72 5.37
C VAL A 216 -12.42 35.92 5.95
N ARG A 217 -13.53 36.60 6.26
CA ARG A 217 -14.74 35.93 6.73
C ARG A 217 -15.26 34.91 5.70
N THR A 218 -15.31 35.27 4.41
CA THR A 218 -15.71 34.33 3.36
C THR A 218 -14.79 33.11 3.31
N GLN A 219 -13.48 33.29 3.37
CA GLN A 219 -12.52 32.19 3.37
C GLN A 219 -12.69 31.26 4.60
N VAL A 220 -12.95 31.82 5.76
CA VAL A 220 -13.20 31.03 6.98
C VAL A 220 -14.47 30.18 6.82
N LEU A 221 -15.54 30.74 6.27
CA LEU A 221 -16.80 30.04 6.08
C LEU A 221 -16.70 28.98 4.97
N GLU A 222 -16.02 29.28 3.86
CA GLU A 222 -15.70 28.28 2.83
C GLU A 222 -14.84 27.14 3.38
N GLY A 223 -13.87 27.46 4.26
CA GLY A 223 -13.07 26.47 4.99
C GLY A 223 -13.94 25.58 5.86
N ALA A 224 -14.90 26.14 6.58
CA ALA A 224 -15.84 25.38 7.41
C ALA A 224 -16.67 24.39 6.58
N ASN A 225 -17.18 24.84 5.43
CA ASN A 225 -17.90 23.97 4.52
C ASN A 225 -16.99 22.85 3.97
N SER A 226 -15.73 23.13 3.67
CA SER A 226 -14.76 22.12 3.22
C SER A 226 -14.51 21.07 4.30
N TYR A 227 -14.38 21.45 5.58
CA TYR A 227 -14.28 20.51 6.69
C TYR A 227 -15.55 19.66 6.86
N LYS A 228 -16.74 20.28 6.74
CA LYS A 228 -18.02 19.57 6.74
C LYS A 228 -18.11 18.52 5.63
N GLN A 229 -17.71 18.88 4.42
CA GLN A 229 -17.70 17.92 3.31
C GLN A 229 -16.76 16.73 3.57
N ALA A 230 -15.58 16.95 4.15
CA ALA A 230 -14.67 15.88 4.53
C ALA A 230 -15.26 14.98 5.64
N LEU A 231 -15.90 15.59 6.64
CA LEU A 231 -16.62 14.88 7.70
C LEU A 231 -17.70 13.95 7.11
N LEU A 232 -18.54 14.46 6.21
CA LEU A 232 -19.63 13.68 5.61
C LEU A 232 -19.16 12.66 4.57
N ALA A 233 -17.93 12.78 4.07
CA ALA A 233 -17.36 11.83 3.12
C ALA A 233 -16.82 10.57 3.79
N CYS A 234 -16.48 10.62 5.11
CA CYS A 234 -16.02 9.48 5.89
C CYS A 234 -17.17 8.61 6.41
N ASP A 235 -16.89 7.37 6.80
CA ASP A 235 -17.89 6.43 7.32
C ASP A 235 -18.39 6.83 8.73
N MET A 236 -17.49 7.40 9.55
CA MET A 236 -17.72 7.67 10.98
C MET A 236 -16.92 8.91 11.40
N ALA A 237 -17.19 9.40 12.61
CA ALA A 237 -16.45 10.53 13.17
C ALA A 237 -15.96 10.27 14.61
N ILE A 238 -14.91 10.99 15.00
CA ILE A 238 -14.38 11.04 16.36
C ILE A 238 -14.41 12.49 16.82
N ALA A 239 -15.05 12.72 17.95
CA ALA A 239 -15.12 14.00 18.66
C ALA A 239 -14.28 13.97 19.93
N SER A 240 -13.75 15.12 20.34
CA SER A 240 -13.01 15.24 21.61
C SER A 240 -13.92 15.41 22.82
N THR A 241 -15.18 15.77 22.62
CA THR A 241 -16.17 16.06 23.68
C THR A 241 -17.58 15.66 23.24
N SER A 242 -18.49 15.54 24.23
CA SER A 242 -19.92 15.30 23.97
C SER A 242 -20.57 16.42 23.16
N GLY A 243 -20.29 17.69 23.49
CA GLY A 243 -20.84 18.82 22.75
C GLY A 243 -20.38 18.89 21.30
N LEU A 244 -19.14 18.48 21.02
CA LEU A 244 -18.64 18.37 19.65
C LEU A 244 -19.31 17.20 18.91
N ALA A 245 -19.52 16.05 19.60
CA ALA A 245 -20.23 14.91 19.02
C ALA A 245 -21.69 15.25 18.67
N GLU A 246 -22.39 15.97 19.56
CA GLU A 246 -23.74 16.46 19.27
C GLU A 246 -23.77 17.36 18.04
N SER A 247 -22.77 18.24 17.89
CA SER A 247 -22.64 19.11 16.73
C SER A 247 -22.38 18.32 15.43
N MET A 248 -21.58 17.26 15.46
CA MET A 248 -21.35 16.36 14.33
C MET A 248 -22.61 15.57 13.97
N ASN A 249 -23.36 15.08 14.97
CA ASN A 249 -24.64 14.40 14.75
C ASN A 249 -25.67 15.34 14.10
N ALA A 250 -25.71 16.62 14.53
CA ALA A 250 -26.59 17.64 13.94
C ALA A 250 -26.28 17.91 12.45
N GLU A 251 -25.05 17.72 12.02
CA GLU A 251 -24.64 17.81 10.62
C GLU A 251 -24.94 16.53 9.80
N GLY A 252 -25.51 15.49 10.42
CA GLY A 252 -25.98 14.27 9.74
C GLY A 252 -25.03 13.07 9.83
N VAL A 253 -24.03 13.10 10.70
CA VAL A 253 -23.18 11.93 10.96
C VAL A 253 -23.87 11.00 11.94
N GLU A 254 -24.15 9.77 11.54
CA GLU A 254 -24.89 8.80 12.36
C GLU A 254 -24.01 8.20 13.47
N ASN A 255 -22.73 7.94 13.18
CA ASN A 255 -21.82 7.25 14.10
C ASN A 255 -20.69 8.18 14.53
N VAL A 256 -20.86 8.80 15.68
CA VAL A 256 -19.86 9.69 16.28
C VAL A 256 -19.39 9.08 17.60
N PHE A 257 -18.07 8.90 17.73
CA PHE A 257 -17.44 8.38 18.94
C PHE A 257 -16.75 9.51 19.69
N ILE A 258 -16.76 9.42 21.01
CA ILE A 258 -16.05 10.37 21.86
C ILE A 258 -14.71 9.74 22.24
N LEU A 259 -13.63 10.49 21.98
CA LEU A 259 -12.27 10.20 22.42
C LEU A 259 -11.66 11.44 23.05
N GLU A 260 -11.69 11.49 24.38
CA GLU A 260 -11.18 12.62 25.15
C GLU A 260 -9.66 12.78 24.98
N ASN A 261 -9.13 13.96 25.31
CA ASN A 261 -7.70 14.19 25.44
C ASN A 261 -7.16 13.40 26.64
N CYS A 262 -5.89 12.98 26.58
CA CYS A 262 -5.27 12.24 27.66
C CYS A 262 -3.92 12.85 28.06
N LEU A 263 -3.29 12.25 29.06
CA LEU A 263 -1.93 12.52 29.49
C LEU A 263 -1.04 11.40 28.95
N ASP A 264 -0.19 11.72 27.99
CA ASP A 264 0.79 10.78 27.47
C ASP A 264 1.92 10.49 28.47
N SER A 265 2.67 9.43 28.18
CA SER A 265 3.79 9.00 29.03
C SER A 265 4.84 10.10 29.24
N GLU A 266 5.10 10.90 28.19
CA GLU A 266 6.02 12.05 28.26
C GLU A 266 5.51 13.13 29.24
N THR A 267 4.22 13.50 29.15
CA THR A 267 3.59 14.48 30.03
C THR A 267 3.58 14.00 31.49
N LEU A 268 3.26 12.72 31.71
CA LEU A 268 3.29 12.13 33.05
C LEU A 268 4.70 12.14 33.69
N GLN A 269 5.72 11.78 32.89
CA GLN A 269 7.10 11.83 33.32
C GLN A 269 7.52 13.27 33.66
N LEU A 270 7.24 14.21 32.77
CA LEU A 270 7.56 15.63 32.97
C LEU A 270 6.90 16.20 34.22
N ALA A 271 5.61 15.95 34.43
CA ALA A 271 4.90 16.40 35.60
C ALA A 271 5.51 15.83 36.91
N ASN A 272 5.89 14.55 36.91
CA ASN A 272 6.58 13.93 38.04
C ASN A 272 7.95 14.57 38.34
N GLU A 273 8.73 14.92 37.33
CA GLU A 273 10.01 15.62 37.49
C GLU A 273 9.82 17.03 38.05
N ILE A 274 8.82 17.75 37.54
CA ILE A 274 8.44 19.09 38.01
C ILE A 274 8.04 19.03 39.50
N LEU A 275 7.13 18.15 39.88
CA LEU A 275 6.65 18.01 41.26
C LEU A 275 7.80 17.65 42.20
N LYS A 276 8.67 16.71 41.88
CA LYS A 276 9.85 16.36 42.66
C LYS A 276 10.83 17.53 42.85
N SER A 277 10.94 18.42 41.84
CA SER A 277 11.79 19.59 41.89
C SER A 277 11.17 20.71 42.74
N SER A 278 9.84 20.81 42.72
CA SER A 278 9.07 21.82 43.48
C SER A 278 9.03 21.51 44.97
N GLU A 279 8.94 20.24 45.37
CA GLU A 279 9.02 19.81 46.78
C GLU A 279 10.32 20.23 47.47
N LYS A 280 11.39 20.46 46.70
CA LYS A 280 12.72 20.90 47.22
C LYS A 280 12.89 22.41 47.26
N LYS A 281 11.96 23.18 46.64
CA LYS A 281 12.02 24.65 46.61
C LYS A 281 10.99 25.22 47.61
N GLN A 282 11.45 25.84 48.70
CA GLN A 282 10.56 26.70 49.48
C GLN A 282 10.08 27.87 48.64
N LYS A 283 8.79 28.22 48.74
CA LYS A 283 8.28 29.46 48.17
C LYS A 283 9.11 30.64 48.66
N ILE A 284 9.63 31.44 47.74
CA ILE A 284 10.51 32.59 48.03
C ILE A 284 9.71 33.75 48.55
N ASP A 285 8.40 33.80 48.28
CA ASP A 285 7.48 34.86 48.72
C ASP A 285 6.16 34.27 49.25
N ASN A 286 5.41 35.07 50.02
CA ASN A 286 4.10 34.71 50.56
C ASN A 286 2.97 35.08 49.60
N LYS A 287 3.20 35.14 48.26
CA LYS A 287 2.22 35.49 47.27
C LYS A 287 1.38 34.27 46.86
N ILE A 288 0.10 34.52 46.57
CA ILE A 288 -0.83 33.54 46.01
C ILE A 288 -1.02 33.88 44.53
N ARG A 289 -0.67 32.97 43.65
CA ARG A 289 -0.74 33.17 42.20
C ARG A 289 -1.95 32.50 41.61
N ILE A 290 -2.83 33.32 40.99
CA ILE A 290 -3.92 32.87 40.13
C ILE A 290 -3.37 32.87 38.69
N VAL A 291 -3.43 31.78 37.99
CA VAL A 291 -2.87 31.67 36.64
C VAL A 291 -3.93 31.46 35.55
N TYR A 292 -3.74 32.12 34.43
CA TYR A 292 -4.46 31.90 33.22
C TYR A 292 -3.51 31.67 32.04
N GLY A 293 -3.62 30.49 31.40
CA GLY A 293 -2.92 30.19 30.16
C GLY A 293 -3.75 30.60 28.94
N SER A 294 -3.22 31.45 28.08
CA SER A 294 -3.90 31.96 26.88
C SER A 294 -3.03 31.79 25.66
N GLY A 295 -3.36 30.84 24.80
CA GLY A 295 -2.61 30.56 23.59
C GLY A 295 -2.84 31.52 22.44
N THR A 296 -4.00 32.22 22.42
CA THR A 296 -4.41 33.10 21.33
C THR A 296 -5.23 34.31 21.86
N SER A 297 -5.32 35.36 21.06
CA SER A 297 -6.14 36.57 21.39
C SER A 297 -7.65 36.27 21.43
N THR A 298 -8.12 35.16 20.91
CA THR A 298 -9.53 34.73 20.97
C THR A 298 -10.00 34.51 22.41
N HIS A 299 -9.09 34.26 23.33
CA HIS A 299 -9.38 34.04 24.76
C HIS A 299 -9.69 35.35 25.52
N ASN A 300 -9.58 36.51 24.90
CA ASN A 300 -9.97 37.77 25.54
C ASN A 300 -11.45 37.77 25.93
N ILE A 301 -12.33 37.30 25.05
CA ILE A 301 -13.78 37.23 25.29
C ILE A 301 -14.09 36.20 26.39
N ASP A 302 -13.44 35.02 26.34
CA ASP A 302 -13.59 33.98 27.35
C ASP A 302 -13.19 34.49 28.74
N PHE A 303 -12.14 35.31 28.82
CA PHE A 303 -11.62 35.85 30.06
C PHE A 303 -12.59 36.84 30.74
N GLU A 304 -13.43 37.56 29.98
CA GLU A 304 -14.42 38.52 30.54
C GLU A 304 -15.36 37.86 31.56
N GLU A 305 -15.65 36.56 31.42
CA GLU A 305 -16.46 35.78 32.35
C GLU A 305 -15.95 35.81 33.80
N ALA A 306 -14.64 35.94 34.00
CA ALA A 306 -14.02 35.96 35.33
C ALA A 306 -13.33 37.29 35.65
N ALA A 307 -13.13 38.17 34.68
CA ALA A 307 -12.24 39.32 34.77
C ALA A 307 -12.55 40.25 35.93
N SER A 308 -13.82 40.71 36.07
CA SER A 308 -14.20 41.65 37.14
C SER A 308 -14.10 41.02 38.51
N SER A 309 -14.36 39.73 38.67
CA SER A 309 -14.21 38.94 39.89
C SER A 309 -12.76 38.83 40.33
N ILE A 310 -11.86 38.51 39.36
CA ILE A 310 -10.43 38.45 39.62
C ILE A 310 -9.89 39.81 40.04
N ALA A 311 -10.25 40.88 39.32
CA ALA A 311 -9.83 42.23 39.66
C ALA A 311 -10.31 42.65 41.04
N LYS A 312 -11.49 42.24 41.48
CA LYS A 312 -12.00 42.46 42.82
C LYS A 312 -11.21 41.68 43.86
N VAL A 313 -10.89 40.40 43.63
CA VAL A 313 -10.04 39.59 44.50
C VAL A 313 -8.66 40.21 44.68
N LEU A 314 -8.05 40.73 43.61
CA LEU A 314 -6.75 41.42 43.67
C LEU A 314 -6.82 42.69 44.52
N ARG A 315 -7.87 43.52 44.34
CA ARG A 315 -8.06 44.76 45.15
C ARG A 315 -8.23 44.49 46.63
N GLU A 316 -8.93 43.40 46.96
CA GLU A 316 -9.17 43.04 48.36
C GLU A 316 -7.98 42.31 49.01
N ASN A 317 -7.03 41.79 48.21
CA ASN A 317 -5.93 40.97 48.70
C ASN A 317 -4.60 41.35 48.03
N SER A 318 -3.79 42.19 48.68
CA SER A 318 -2.51 42.67 48.12
C SER A 318 -1.43 41.57 47.94
N GLN A 319 -1.61 40.39 48.58
CA GLN A 319 -0.73 39.22 48.42
C GLN A 319 -1.09 38.39 47.18
N VAL A 320 -2.21 38.63 46.52
CA VAL A 320 -2.63 37.88 45.33
C VAL A 320 -1.99 38.47 44.07
N ILE A 321 -1.45 37.62 43.26
CA ILE A 321 -0.87 37.95 41.94
C ILE A 321 -1.67 37.24 40.84
N PHE A 322 -1.99 37.95 39.79
CA PHE A 322 -2.56 37.35 38.57
C PHE A 322 -1.45 37.10 37.58
N ARG A 323 -1.20 35.79 37.24
CA ARG A 323 -0.19 35.39 36.29
C ARG A 323 -0.83 35.06 34.94
N ILE A 324 -0.34 35.65 33.89
CA ILE A 324 -0.74 35.43 32.52
C ILE A 324 0.40 34.69 31.82
N ILE A 325 0.10 33.57 31.15
CA ILE A 325 1.05 32.85 30.30
C ILE A 325 0.51 32.89 28.86
N GLY A 326 1.15 33.66 27.98
CA GLY A 326 0.77 33.89 26.61
C GLY A 326 0.05 35.19 26.34
N LEU A 327 -0.91 35.22 25.43
CA LEU A 327 -1.53 36.41 24.89
C LEU A 327 -2.86 36.71 25.60
N LEU A 328 -2.94 37.78 26.34
CA LEU A 328 -4.19 38.26 26.96
C LEU A 328 -4.16 39.77 27.09
N GLU A 329 -5.21 40.42 26.60
CA GLU A 329 -5.49 41.83 26.85
C GLU A 329 -6.39 41.93 28.07
N LEU A 330 -5.98 42.77 29.03
CA LEU A 330 -6.76 42.96 30.24
C LEU A 330 -7.80 44.08 30.05
N PRO A 331 -9.03 43.83 30.48
CA PRO A 331 -10.05 44.86 30.44
C PRO A 331 -9.81 45.96 31.48
N SER A 332 -10.52 47.11 31.38
CA SER A 332 -10.40 48.24 32.25
C SER A 332 -10.68 47.94 33.73
N SER A 333 -11.32 46.79 34.03
CA SER A 333 -11.49 46.33 35.41
C SER A 333 -10.15 46.07 36.13
N PHE A 334 -9.04 45.93 35.39
CA PHE A 334 -7.67 45.78 35.92
C PHE A 334 -6.89 47.08 36.04
N ASP A 335 -7.46 48.25 35.70
CA ASP A 335 -6.76 49.53 35.83
C ASP A 335 -6.26 49.75 37.22
N GLY A 336 -4.98 50.08 37.36
CA GLY A 336 -4.28 50.30 38.64
C GLY A 336 -3.84 49.03 39.38
N LEU A 337 -3.95 47.86 38.77
CA LEU A 337 -3.51 46.57 39.36
C LEU A 337 -2.18 46.06 38.78
N ASP A 338 -1.45 46.86 38.01
CA ASP A 338 -0.22 46.46 37.33
C ASP A 338 0.82 45.79 38.22
N ALA A 339 0.91 46.23 39.48
CA ALA A 339 1.84 45.68 40.47
C ALA A 339 1.47 44.24 40.94
N GLN A 340 0.23 43.80 40.64
CA GLN A 340 -0.28 42.47 40.96
C GLN A 340 -0.46 41.59 39.72
N VAL A 341 0.12 41.98 38.56
CA VAL A 341 0.03 41.23 37.31
C VAL A 341 1.43 40.80 36.86
N GLU A 342 1.64 39.47 36.73
CA GLU A 342 2.83 38.87 36.11
C GLU A 342 2.51 38.41 34.68
N ARG A 343 3.37 38.73 33.73
CA ARG A 343 3.19 38.31 32.31
C ARG A 343 4.35 37.47 31.83
N PHE A 344 4.04 36.32 31.23
CA PHE A 344 4.98 35.44 30.56
C PHE A 344 4.55 35.29 29.10
N GLU A 345 5.50 35.27 28.19
CA GLU A 345 5.24 35.03 26.78
C GLU A 345 4.87 33.58 26.49
N LEU A 346 4.42 33.29 25.25
CA LEU A 346 4.22 31.96 24.79
C LEU A 346 5.52 31.17 24.91
N CYS A 347 5.47 29.99 25.50
CA CYS A 347 6.62 29.14 25.80
C CYS A 347 6.41 27.68 25.39
N SER A 348 7.44 26.84 25.51
CA SER A 348 7.33 25.43 25.30
C SER A 348 6.36 24.77 26.27
N TYR A 349 5.80 23.63 25.92
CA TYR A 349 4.86 22.87 26.76
C TYR A 349 5.48 22.52 28.12
N SER A 350 6.75 22.13 28.15
CA SER A 350 7.48 21.81 29.39
C SER A 350 7.62 23.03 30.30
N GLU A 351 7.91 24.17 29.69
CA GLU A 351 8.02 25.43 30.48
C GLU A 351 6.64 25.90 30.95
N TYR A 352 5.58 25.72 30.14
CA TYR A 352 4.22 26.01 30.56
C TYR A 352 3.80 25.21 31.79
N LEU A 353 4.01 23.90 31.82
CA LEU A 353 3.71 23.04 32.95
C LEU A 353 4.55 23.46 34.21
N ARG A 354 5.80 23.86 33.99
CA ARG A 354 6.65 24.37 35.05
C ARG A 354 6.08 25.66 35.64
N LEU A 355 5.70 26.62 34.79
CA LEU A 355 5.10 27.89 35.23
C LEU A 355 3.76 27.67 35.92
N LEU A 356 2.94 26.69 35.49
CA LEU A 356 1.73 26.29 36.21
C LEU A 356 2.04 25.78 37.60
N SER A 357 3.04 24.93 37.76
CA SER A 357 3.40 24.33 39.06
C SER A 357 3.89 25.35 40.11
N GLU A 358 4.24 26.55 39.68
CA GLU A 358 4.64 27.66 40.58
C GLU A 358 3.44 28.48 41.06
N CYS A 359 2.23 28.17 40.63
CA CYS A 359 1.01 28.87 40.92
C CYS A 359 0.19 28.16 42.03
N ASP A 360 -0.87 28.80 42.49
CA ASP A 360 -1.73 28.30 43.58
C ASP A 360 -3.14 27.99 43.13
N ILE A 361 -3.65 28.66 42.07
CA ILE A 361 -5.00 28.53 41.57
C ILE A 361 -4.97 28.68 40.06
N SER A 362 -5.55 27.73 39.33
CA SER A 362 -5.77 27.85 37.87
C SER A 362 -7.19 28.30 37.57
N ILE A 363 -7.38 29.03 36.51
CA ILE A 363 -8.72 29.40 36.02
C ILE A 363 -8.91 28.98 34.59
N ALA A 364 -10.14 28.54 34.29
CA ALA A 364 -10.58 28.19 32.93
C ALA A 364 -11.93 28.84 32.64
N PRO A 365 -11.99 30.18 32.52
CA PRO A 365 -13.19 30.87 32.10
C PRO A 365 -13.42 30.63 30.62
N LEU A 366 -14.66 30.38 30.24
CA LEU A 366 -15.15 30.26 28.89
C LEU A 366 -16.54 30.90 28.79
N GLU A 367 -16.75 31.71 27.75
CA GLU A 367 -18.04 32.28 27.44
C GLU A 367 -19.07 31.16 27.22
N LYS A 368 -20.30 31.36 27.75
CA LYS A 368 -21.39 30.40 27.56
C LYS A 368 -21.96 30.55 26.13
N TYR A 369 -21.32 29.88 25.21
CA TYR A 369 -21.65 29.88 23.79
C TYR A 369 -21.46 28.49 23.18
N ILE A 370 -22.29 28.12 22.22
CA ILE A 370 -22.31 26.76 21.62
C ILE A 370 -20.94 26.29 21.10
N PHE A 371 -20.12 27.22 20.57
CA PHE A 371 -18.76 26.90 20.14
C PHE A 371 -17.88 26.44 21.30
N ASN A 372 -18.05 27.04 22.47
CA ASN A 372 -17.29 26.69 23.66
C ASN A 372 -17.75 25.39 24.32
N GLU A 373 -19.02 24.98 24.15
CA GLU A 373 -19.48 23.65 24.58
C GLU A 373 -18.74 22.50 23.87
N ALA A 374 -18.18 22.75 22.70
CA ALA A 374 -17.34 21.80 21.97
C ALA A 374 -15.89 21.72 22.49
N LYS A 375 -15.44 22.71 23.32
CA LYS A 375 -14.07 22.75 23.83
C LYS A 375 -13.81 21.68 24.90
N SER A 376 -12.59 21.13 24.90
CA SER A 376 -12.15 20.14 25.86
C SER A 376 -11.73 20.76 27.20
N ASN A 377 -11.67 19.90 28.21
CA ASN A 377 -11.25 20.26 29.58
C ASN A 377 -9.72 20.26 29.78
N ILE A 378 -8.95 20.46 28.71
CA ILE A 378 -7.49 20.35 28.76
C ILE A 378 -6.83 21.26 29.82
N LYS A 379 -7.35 22.47 30.01
CA LYS A 379 -6.82 23.38 31.04
C LYS A 379 -6.96 22.83 32.45
N TYR A 380 -8.04 22.10 32.74
CA TYR A 380 -8.22 21.41 34.02
C TYR A 380 -7.25 20.23 34.15
N ILE A 381 -7.08 19.43 33.09
CA ILE A 381 -6.17 18.27 33.08
C ILE A 381 -4.73 18.73 33.32
N GLU A 382 -4.28 19.78 32.60
CA GLU A 382 -2.92 20.31 32.69
C GLU A 382 -2.63 20.94 34.10
N ALA A 383 -3.60 21.63 34.66
CA ALA A 383 -3.49 22.17 36.03
C ALA A 383 -3.45 21.04 37.06
N SER A 384 -4.35 20.08 36.95
CA SER A 384 -4.48 18.98 37.92
C SER A 384 -3.26 18.08 37.97
N ILE A 385 -2.59 17.82 36.82
CA ILE A 385 -1.41 16.94 36.77
C ILE A 385 -0.21 17.53 37.55
N VAL A 386 -0.13 18.85 37.67
CA VAL A 386 0.88 19.57 38.46
C VAL A 386 0.35 19.96 39.86
N LYS A 387 -0.74 19.33 40.31
CA LYS A 387 -1.39 19.58 41.63
C LYS A 387 -1.82 21.03 41.82
N LEU A 388 -2.53 21.57 40.81
CA LEU A 388 -3.05 22.93 40.86
C LEU A 388 -4.59 22.88 40.84
N PRO A 389 -5.30 23.40 41.88
CA PRO A 389 -6.75 23.42 41.90
C PRO A 389 -7.28 24.43 40.88
N SER A 390 -8.44 24.15 40.30
CA SER A 390 -9.02 24.96 39.22
C SER A 390 -10.40 25.53 39.56
N VAL A 391 -10.69 26.70 39.02
CA VAL A 391 -12.05 27.23 38.92
C VAL A 391 -12.40 27.37 37.41
N SER A 392 -13.50 26.76 36.99
CA SER A 392 -13.87 26.65 35.58
C SER A 392 -15.30 27.10 35.31
N SER A 393 -15.61 27.52 34.07
CA SER A 393 -16.98 27.79 33.66
C SER A 393 -17.82 26.51 33.57
N PRO A 394 -19.16 26.55 33.66
CA PRO A 394 -20.05 25.40 33.70
C PRO A 394 -20.31 24.85 32.28
N LEU A 395 -19.26 24.44 31.55
CA LEU A 395 -19.37 23.78 30.26
C LEU A 395 -19.30 22.27 30.42
N SER A 396 -19.93 21.53 29.50
CA SER A 396 -20.11 20.09 29.56
C SER A 396 -18.81 19.34 29.90
N ALA A 397 -17.72 19.64 29.23
CA ALA A 397 -16.46 18.95 29.42
C ALA A 397 -15.82 19.18 30.83
N PHE A 398 -16.13 20.32 31.49
CA PHE A 398 -15.69 20.55 32.85
C PHE A 398 -16.65 19.94 33.88
N ILE A 399 -17.97 20.02 33.64
CA ILE A 399 -19.00 19.41 34.47
C ILE A 399 -18.83 17.88 34.56
N ASP A 400 -18.42 17.25 33.47
CA ASP A 400 -18.21 15.80 33.40
C ASP A 400 -17.07 15.27 34.28
N VAL A 401 -16.17 16.15 34.74
CA VAL A 401 -14.96 15.76 35.50
C VAL A 401 -14.83 16.45 36.82
N ILE A 402 -15.38 17.66 36.98
CA ILE A 402 -15.29 18.45 38.22
C ILE A 402 -16.48 18.15 39.12
N ASP A 403 -16.17 17.54 40.27
CA ASP A 403 -17.10 17.46 41.38
C ASP A 403 -16.90 18.73 42.21
N ASP A 404 -17.90 19.67 42.13
CA ASP A 404 -17.82 21.03 42.65
C ASP A 404 -17.52 21.04 44.16
N GLY A 405 -16.42 21.66 44.51
CA GLY A 405 -15.92 21.78 45.90
C GLY A 405 -15.06 20.61 46.35
N VAL A 406 -14.89 19.54 45.53
CA VAL A 406 -14.09 18.35 45.86
C VAL A 406 -12.76 18.35 45.11
N ASN A 407 -12.82 18.35 43.78
CA ASN A 407 -11.64 18.28 42.92
C ASN A 407 -11.50 19.50 41.99
N GLY A 408 -12.35 20.51 42.16
CA GLY A 408 -12.36 21.78 41.45
C GLY A 408 -13.58 22.59 41.84
N TYR A 409 -13.70 23.78 41.29
CA TYR A 409 -14.91 24.59 41.36
C TYR A 409 -15.47 24.89 39.98
N ILE A 410 -16.82 24.91 39.89
CA ILE A 410 -17.56 25.36 38.71
C ILE A 410 -18.23 26.70 39.05
N ALA A 411 -17.94 27.77 38.30
CA ALA A 411 -18.51 29.11 38.55
C ALA A 411 -19.34 29.56 37.36
N SER A 412 -20.61 29.92 37.59
CA SER A 412 -21.62 30.24 36.57
C SER A 412 -21.78 31.72 36.30
N ASP A 413 -21.37 32.56 37.26
CA ASP A 413 -21.48 34.00 37.20
C ASP A 413 -20.41 34.74 38.01
N GLN A 414 -20.34 36.05 37.90
CA GLN A 414 -19.33 36.88 38.57
C GLN A 414 -19.36 36.76 40.09
N VAL A 415 -20.49 36.42 40.74
CA VAL A 415 -20.59 36.26 42.20
C VAL A 415 -19.95 34.93 42.58
N GLU A 416 -20.26 33.88 41.89
CA GLU A 416 -19.67 32.55 42.12
C GLU A 416 -18.16 32.55 41.83
N TRP A 417 -17.72 33.22 40.76
CA TRP A 417 -16.29 33.37 40.47
C TRP A 417 -15.58 34.06 41.66
N PHE A 418 -16.13 35.17 42.14
CA PHE A 418 -15.54 35.88 43.26
C PHE A 418 -15.52 35.03 44.54
N ASP A 419 -16.64 34.39 44.90
CA ASP A 419 -16.75 33.61 46.14
C ASP A 419 -15.83 32.38 46.12
N LYS A 420 -15.75 31.63 44.99
CA LYS A 420 -14.92 30.44 44.86
C LYS A 420 -13.43 30.78 44.81
N LEU A 421 -13.04 31.83 44.12
CA LEU A 421 -11.66 32.34 44.17
C LEU A 421 -11.28 32.82 45.56
N THR A 422 -12.15 33.54 46.24
CA THR A 422 -11.90 34.01 47.62
C THR A 422 -11.73 32.84 48.58
N LYS A 423 -12.54 31.78 48.49
CA LYS A 423 -12.38 30.57 49.30
C LYS A 423 -11.01 29.91 49.08
N LEU A 424 -10.54 29.80 47.84
CA LEU A 424 -9.23 29.27 47.56
C LEU A 424 -8.09 30.19 47.99
N VAL A 425 -8.26 31.51 47.89
CA VAL A 425 -7.27 32.47 48.36
C VAL A 425 -7.13 32.41 49.86
N CYS A 426 -8.24 32.36 50.62
CA CYS A 426 -8.25 32.45 52.09
C CYS A 426 -7.87 31.15 52.82
N CYS A 427 -8.02 29.98 52.15
CA CYS A 427 -7.81 28.68 52.82
C CYS A 427 -6.81 27.82 52.07
N GLU A 428 -5.60 27.71 52.62
CA GLU A 428 -4.53 26.87 52.08
C GLU A 428 -4.89 25.39 52.11
N GLN A 429 -5.54 24.92 53.16
CA GLN A 429 -5.93 23.50 53.27
C GLN A 429 -6.91 23.14 52.18
N THR A 430 -7.89 23.96 51.86
CA THR A 430 -8.84 23.72 50.78
C THR A 430 -8.11 23.65 49.44
N ARG A 431 -7.11 24.51 49.18
CA ARG A 431 -6.30 24.42 47.93
C ARG A 431 -5.55 23.11 47.85
N GLN A 432 -4.93 22.65 48.94
CA GLN A 432 -4.15 21.43 48.96
C GLN A 432 -5.03 20.19 48.78
N ASP A 433 -6.14 20.11 49.52
CA ASP A 433 -7.06 18.98 49.42
C ASP A 433 -7.67 18.86 48.03
N MET A 434 -8.12 19.98 47.46
CA MET A 434 -8.68 20.03 46.13
C MET A 434 -7.63 19.68 45.07
N ALA A 435 -6.39 20.15 45.20
CA ALA A 435 -5.29 19.81 44.29
C ALA A 435 -4.96 18.32 44.29
N ILE A 436 -4.96 17.68 45.45
CA ILE A 436 -4.72 16.23 45.60
C ILE A 436 -5.86 15.44 44.94
N ASN A 437 -7.12 15.84 45.22
CA ASN A 437 -8.28 15.19 44.62
C ASN A 437 -8.32 15.33 43.08
N ALA A 438 -8.04 16.54 42.57
CA ALA A 438 -7.93 16.80 41.14
C ALA A 438 -6.83 15.94 40.48
N ASN A 439 -5.64 15.90 41.09
CA ASN A 439 -4.54 15.09 40.61
C ASN A 439 -4.88 13.59 40.56
N THR A 440 -5.51 13.08 41.63
CA THR A 440 -5.98 11.69 41.74
C THR A 440 -6.98 11.37 40.64
N THR A 441 -7.96 12.27 40.40
CA THR A 441 -8.99 12.11 39.35
C THR A 441 -8.38 12.02 37.96
N VAL A 442 -7.46 12.96 37.63
CA VAL A 442 -6.89 12.98 36.27
C VAL A 442 -5.92 11.84 36.02
N LEU A 443 -5.14 11.41 37.03
CA LEU A 443 -4.27 10.26 36.92
C LEU A 443 -5.04 8.96 36.73
N ALA A 444 -6.20 8.81 37.32
CA ALA A 444 -7.05 7.64 37.20
C ALA A 444 -7.80 7.60 35.83
N ARG A 445 -8.37 8.75 35.43
CA ARG A 445 -9.27 8.80 34.25
C ARG A 445 -8.56 9.10 32.93
N TYR A 446 -7.59 10.03 32.96
CA TYR A 446 -7.02 10.63 31.73
C TYR A 446 -5.63 10.12 31.34
N ASN A 447 -5.14 9.03 31.94
CA ASN A 447 -3.91 8.40 31.46
C ASN A 447 -4.14 7.66 30.12
N THR A 448 -3.09 7.51 29.31
CA THR A 448 -3.15 6.89 27.99
C THR A 448 -3.78 5.50 28.01
N GLU A 449 -3.42 4.66 29.00
CA GLU A 449 -3.93 3.29 29.11
C GLU A 449 -5.43 3.24 29.41
N SER A 450 -5.92 4.11 30.32
CA SER A 450 -7.33 4.21 30.66
C SER A 450 -8.18 4.62 29.46
N ILE A 451 -7.80 5.72 28.78
CA ILE A 451 -8.51 6.22 27.60
C ILE A 451 -8.42 5.22 26.44
N ALA A 452 -7.25 4.59 26.21
CA ALA A 452 -7.10 3.57 25.19
C ALA A 452 -8.08 2.41 25.39
N ASN A 453 -8.17 1.87 26.61
CA ASN A 453 -9.02 0.71 26.88
C ASN A 453 -10.52 1.03 26.95
N THR A 454 -10.89 2.22 27.49
CA THR A 454 -12.31 2.56 27.71
C THR A 454 -12.95 3.25 26.52
N GLN A 455 -12.20 4.05 25.75
CA GLN A 455 -12.76 4.87 24.67
C GLN A 455 -12.22 4.49 23.28
N LEU A 456 -10.91 4.26 23.09
CA LEU A 456 -10.35 3.96 21.78
C LEU A 456 -10.56 2.48 21.38
N MET A 457 -10.39 1.53 22.31
CA MET A 457 -10.60 0.10 22.03
C MET A 457 -12.01 -0.19 21.46
N PRO A 458 -13.11 0.36 22.00
CA PRO A 458 -14.44 0.17 21.41
C PRO A 458 -14.53 0.68 19.96
N ILE A 459 -13.79 1.74 19.60
CA ILE A 459 -13.78 2.30 18.24
C ILE A 459 -13.06 1.37 17.27
N VAL A 460 -11.93 0.76 17.69
CA VAL A 460 -11.05 -0.01 16.79
C VAL A 460 -11.17 -1.53 16.96
N ARG A 461 -11.91 -2.01 17.98
CA ARG A 461 -12.02 -3.44 18.32
C ARG A 461 -12.45 -4.30 17.15
N ASP A 462 -13.47 -3.88 16.42
CA ASP A 462 -14.05 -4.67 15.32
C ASP A 462 -13.10 -4.75 14.13
N TYR A 463 -12.07 -3.89 14.10
CA TYR A 463 -10.98 -3.87 13.10
C TYR A 463 -9.69 -4.50 13.63
N SER A 464 -9.69 -4.97 14.89
CA SER A 464 -8.60 -5.77 15.45
C SER A 464 -8.70 -7.19 14.92
N CYS A 465 -7.61 -7.66 14.33
CA CYS A 465 -7.57 -8.99 13.75
C CYS A 465 -7.28 -10.04 14.81
N ILE A 466 -8.30 -10.79 15.23
CA ILE A 466 -8.06 -12.09 15.81
C ILE A 466 -7.80 -13.04 14.64
N LYS A 467 -6.53 -13.43 14.49
CA LYS A 467 -6.09 -14.36 13.46
C LYS A 467 -6.79 -15.70 13.66
N THR A 468 -7.77 -16.00 12.85
CA THR A 468 -8.56 -17.23 12.94
C THR A 468 -8.10 -18.30 11.95
N LYS A 469 -7.30 -17.91 10.96
CA LYS A 469 -6.78 -18.78 9.89
C LYS A 469 -5.29 -18.58 9.70
N PRO A 470 -4.54 -19.61 9.29
CA PRO A 470 -3.14 -19.45 8.91
C PRO A 470 -3.01 -18.51 7.70
N ARG A 471 -2.02 -17.62 7.77
CA ARG A 471 -1.72 -16.63 6.73
C ARG A 471 -0.50 -17.03 5.93
N ILE A 472 -0.67 -17.09 4.62
CA ILE A 472 0.40 -17.41 3.68
C ILE A 472 0.70 -16.17 2.84
N VAL A 473 1.95 -15.72 2.82
CA VAL A 473 2.41 -14.70 1.87
C VAL A 473 3.11 -15.38 0.70
N VAL A 474 2.65 -15.10 -0.50
CA VAL A 474 3.20 -15.65 -1.74
C VAL A 474 3.94 -14.56 -2.50
N PHE A 475 5.20 -14.83 -2.87
CA PHE A 475 6.00 -13.95 -3.73
C PHE A 475 5.96 -14.47 -5.16
N ASN A 476 5.51 -13.64 -6.09
CA ASN A 476 5.49 -14.00 -7.52
C ASN A 476 5.70 -12.74 -8.37
N VAL A 477 6.56 -12.84 -9.38
CA VAL A 477 6.92 -11.70 -10.25
C VAL A 477 5.72 -11.05 -10.90
N PHE A 478 4.77 -11.84 -11.41
CA PHE A 478 3.54 -11.38 -12.03
C PHE A 478 2.33 -12.05 -11.40
N TYR A 479 1.25 -11.31 -11.28
CA TYR A 479 -0.05 -11.78 -10.83
C TYR A 479 -1.13 -11.05 -11.61
N SER A 480 -2.36 -11.61 -11.64
CA SER A 480 -3.45 -10.97 -12.38
C SER A 480 -3.56 -9.45 -12.09
N PRO A 481 -3.79 -8.61 -13.11
CA PRO A 481 -4.11 -8.93 -14.51
C PRO A 481 -2.89 -9.21 -15.41
N ARG A 482 -1.70 -9.30 -14.84
CA ARG A 482 -0.43 -9.44 -15.57
C ARG A 482 0.15 -10.84 -15.53
N SER A 483 -0.63 -11.86 -15.15
CA SER A 483 -0.16 -13.24 -15.17
C SER A 483 0.27 -13.64 -16.57
N PHE A 484 1.54 -13.99 -16.72
CA PHE A 484 2.14 -14.37 -17.97
C PHE A 484 3.12 -15.52 -17.78
N GLY A 485 2.93 -16.60 -18.56
CA GLY A 485 3.74 -17.81 -18.46
C GLY A 485 3.19 -18.82 -17.45
N GLY A 486 3.56 -20.09 -17.66
CA GLY A 486 2.97 -21.22 -16.92
C GLY A 486 3.10 -21.11 -15.42
N ALA A 487 4.28 -20.77 -14.91
CA ALA A 487 4.55 -20.70 -13.47
C ALA A 487 3.66 -19.67 -12.76
N THR A 488 3.45 -18.48 -13.37
CA THR A 488 2.64 -17.43 -12.75
C THR A 488 1.15 -17.77 -12.77
N ILE A 489 0.68 -18.45 -13.84
CA ILE A 489 -0.71 -18.92 -13.97
C ILE A 489 -0.97 -20.03 -12.92
N VAL A 490 -0.05 -20.98 -12.78
CA VAL A 490 -0.15 -22.04 -11.76
C VAL A 490 -0.23 -21.43 -10.36
N THR A 491 0.68 -20.52 -10.03
CA THR A 491 0.68 -19.83 -8.72
C THR A 491 -0.65 -19.13 -8.46
N GLU A 492 -1.22 -18.46 -9.45
CA GLU A 492 -2.52 -17.79 -9.31
C GLU A 492 -3.65 -18.78 -9.02
N GLN A 493 -3.71 -19.91 -9.74
CA GLN A 493 -4.75 -20.92 -9.56
C GLN A 493 -4.66 -21.61 -8.19
N ILE A 494 -3.46 -22.03 -7.78
CA ILE A 494 -3.28 -22.69 -6.47
C ILE A 494 -3.62 -21.74 -5.31
N ASN A 495 -3.27 -20.46 -5.39
CA ASN A 495 -3.58 -19.48 -4.35
C ASN A 495 -5.09 -19.32 -4.15
N LYS A 496 -5.85 -19.21 -5.25
CA LYS A 496 -7.31 -19.15 -5.21
C LYS A 496 -7.93 -20.39 -4.56
N LEU A 497 -7.41 -21.56 -4.91
CA LEU A 497 -7.91 -22.84 -4.37
C LEU A 497 -7.50 -23.05 -2.91
N LEU A 498 -6.30 -22.71 -2.50
CA LEU A 498 -5.83 -22.74 -1.11
C LEU A 498 -6.73 -21.89 -0.23
N GLN A 499 -7.02 -20.66 -0.64
CA GLN A 499 -7.88 -19.76 0.09
C GLN A 499 -9.33 -20.26 0.15
N LYS A 500 -9.86 -20.72 -0.99
CA LYS A 500 -11.26 -21.14 -1.10
C LYS A 500 -11.55 -22.49 -0.41
N HIS A 501 -10.62 -23.46 -0.49
CA HIS A 501 -10.89 -24.85 -0.11
C HIS A 501 -10.08 -25.36 1.07
N LYS A 502 -8.96 -24.69 1.44
CA LYS A 502 -8.09 -25.14 2.53
C LYS A 502 -8.11 -24.23 3.76
N GLY A 503 -8.85 -23.12 3.70
CA GLY A 503 -9.04 -22.24 4.84
C GLY A 503 -7.84 -21.35 5.17
N TYR A 504 -6.93 -21.13 4.23
CA TYR A 504 -5.84 -20.16 4.38
C TYR A 504 -6.31 -18.74 4.06
N GLU A 505 -5.69 -17.75 4.68
CA GLU A 505 -5.69 -16.37 4.19
C GLU A 505 -4.45 -16.16 3.32
N VAL A 506 -4.63 -16.02 2.00
CA VAL A 506 -3.52 -15.89 1.06
C VAL A 506 -3.32 -14.42 0.67
N TYR A 507 -2.10 -13.95 0.82
CA TYR A 507 -1.64 -12.62 0.44
C TYR A 507 -0.55 -12.76 -0.62
N VAL A 508 -0.63 -12.00 -1.70
CA VAL A 508 0.36 -12.05 -2.77
C VAL A 508 1.16 -10.76 -2.81
N VAL A 509 2.47 -10.86 -2.94
CA VAL A 509 3.35 -9.74 -3.25
C VAL A 509 3.89 -9.93 -4.66
N THR A 510 3.62 -8.95 -5.53
CA THR A 510 3.97 -9.00 -6.96
C THR A 510 4.56 -7.68 -7.44
N THR A 511 5.15 -7.67 -8.63
CA THR A 511 5.66 -6.43 -9.24
C THR A 511 4.59 -5.72 -10.05
N LEU A 512 4.67 -4.39 -10.11
CA LEU A 512 3.93 -3.52 -11.01
C LEU A 512 4.89 -2.64 -11.81
N PRO A 513 4.48 -2.09 -12.96
CA PRO A 513 5.26 -1.07 -13.66
C PRO A 513 5.24 0.24 -12.88
N VAL A 514 6.33 1.01 -12.97
CA VAL A 514 6.38 2.39 -12.48
C VAL A 514 5.78 3.31 -13.54
N ASP A 515 4.88 4.19 -13.13
CA ASP A 515 4.28 5.22 -13.99
C ASP A 515 3.98 6.52 -13.19
N ASP A 516 3.22 7.44 -13.78
CA ASP A 516 2.89 8.72 -13.12
C ASP A 516 2.01 8.56 -11.86
N ALA A 517 1.28 7.43 -11.74
CA ALA A 517 0.40 7.13 -10.61
C ALA A 517 1.01 6.12 -9.62
N LEU A 518 2.04 5.38 -10.03
CA LEU A 518 2.67 4.31 -9.26
C LEU A 518 4.16 4.61 -9.11
N ARG A 519 4.54 5.15 -7.96
CA ARG A 519 5.94 5.46 -7.64
C ARG A 519 6.72 4.20 -7.31
N ALA A 520 7.99 4.20 -7.70
CA ALA A 520 8.90 3.09 -7.44
C ALA A 520 8.93 2.71 -5.95
N TYR A 521 8.73 1.42 -5.67
CA TYR A 521 8.80 0.82 -4.34
C TYR A 521 7.75 1.32 -3.33
N GLU A 522 6.66 1.97 -3.81
CA GLU A 522 5.50 2.33 -2.99
C GLU A 522 4.35 1.36 -3.29
N PRO A 523 4.11 0.35 -2.44
CA PRO A 523 3.11 -0.68 -2.70
C PRO A 523 1.69 -0.14 -2.77
N VAL A 524 0.88 -0.73 -3.64
CA VAL A 524 -0.57 -0.54 -3.70
C VAL A 524 -1.28 -1.86 -3.48
N ARG A 525 -2.44 -1.82 -2.81
CA ARG A 525 -3.27 -3.01 -2.56
C ARG A 525 -4.41 -3.09 -3.57
N TYR A 526 -4.67 -4.31 -4.04
CA TYR A 526 -5.84 -4.63 -4.86
C TYR A 526 -6.25 -6.10 -4.61
N GLU A 527 -7.29 -6.54 -5.27
CA GLU A 527 -7.85 -7.88 -5.06
C GLU A 527 -8.05 -8.61 -6.37
N VAL A 528 -7.82 -9.91 -6.33
CA VAL A 528 -8.09 -10.83 -7.44
C VAL A 528 -8.87 -12.03 -6.94
N GLU A 529 -10.15 -12.11 -7.28
CA GLU A 529 -11.03 -13.25 -6.94
C GLU A 529 -10.93 -13.67 -5.47
N GLY A 530 -10.92 -12.70 -4.57
CA GLY A 530 -10.85 -12.91 -3.14
C GLY A 530 -9.44 -12.99 -2.55
N VAL A 531 -8.40 -13.01 -3.36
CA VAL A 531 -7.00 -12.99 -2.90
C VAL A 531 -6.51 -11.55 -2.81
N THR A 532 -5.97 -11.16 -1.66
CA THR A 532 -5.38 -9.84 -1.45
C THR A 532 -3.99 -9.75 -2.07
N VAL A 533 -3.77 -8.74 -2.90
CA VAL A 533 -2.52 -8.55 -3.64
C VAL A 533 -1.88 -7.21 -3.28
N PHE A 534 -0.61 -7.24 -2.93
CA PHE A 534 0.26 -6.06 -2.79
C PHE A 534 1.14 -5.96 -4.03
N GLY A 535 0.84 -5.02 -4.90
CA GLY A 535 1.65 -4.71 -6.07
C GLY A 535 2.73 -3.70 -5.72
N VAL A 536 3.98 -4.07 -5.91
CA VAL A 536 5.15 -3.20 -5.69
C VAL A 536 5.63 -2.69 -7.05
N PRO A 537 5.54 -1.38 -7.32
CA PRO A 537 6.07 -0.83 -8.56
C PRO A 537 7.60 -0.92 -8.59
N VAL A 538 8.13 -1.65 -9.57
CA VAL A 538 9.58 -1.87 -9.74
C VAL A 538 10.04 -1.21 -11.06
N PRO A 539 11.07 -0.35 -11.04
CA PRO A 539 11.65 0.22 -12.25
C PRO A 539 12.11 -0.86 -13.23
N ASN A 540 11.96 -0.60 -14.53
CA ASN A 540 12.34 -1.58 -15.57
C ASN A 540 13.82 -2.00 -15.49
N GLU A 541 14.71 -1.08 -15.12
CA GLU A 541 16.14 -1.33 -14.91
C GLU A 541 16.42 -2.28 -13.74
N ASP A 542 15.53 -2.33 -12.76
CA ASP A 542 15.68 -3.18 -11.58
C ASP A 542 15.01 -4.56 -11.74
N MET A 543 14.18 -4.76 -12.78
CA MET A 543 13.48 -6.03 -13.03
C MET A 543 14.41 -7.22 -13.30
N GLU A 544 15.62 -6.96 -13.77
CA GLU A 544 16.64 -8.01 -14.02
C GLU A 544 17.55 -8.25 -12.81
N LEU A 545 17.43 -7.47 -11.74
CA LEU A 545 18.27 -7.60 -10.54
C LEU A 545 17.83 -8.84 -9.74
N TYR A 546 18.71 -9.85 -9.64
CA TYR A 546 18.48 -11.00 -8.75
C TYR A 546 18.57 -10.60 -7.26
N ASN A 547 19.33 -9.54 -6.94
CA ASN A 547 19.51 -8.99 -5.60
C ASN A 547 18.97 -7.56 -5.57
N ASN A 548 17.64 -7.41 -5.64
CA ASN A 548 16.98 -6.11 -5.54
C ASN A 548 16.89 -5.70 -4.05
N LYS A 549 17.81 -4.86 -3.60
CA LYS A 549 17.85 -4.38 -2.21
C LYS A 549 16.74 -3.38 -1.90
N SER A 550 16.25 -2.65 -2.89
CA SER A 550 15.19 -1.65 -2.72
C SER A 550 13.86 -2.27 -2.33
N ILE A 551 13.65 -3.57 -2.65
CA ILE A 551 12.43 -4.30 -2.30
C ILE A 551 12.33 -4.67 -0.81
N VAL A 552 13.43 -4.72 -0.08
CA VAL A 552 13.47 -5.20 1.31
C VAL A 552 12.55 -4.36 2.20
N LYS A 553 12.63 -3.04 2.13
CA LYS A 553 11.83 -2.15 2.97
C LYS A 553 10.32 -2.26 2.71
N PRO A 554 9.81 -2.18 1.46
CA PRO A 554 8.39 -2.36 1.19
C PRO A 554 7.87 -3.75 1.56
N VAL A 555 8.62 -4.82 1.27
CA VAL A 555 8.22 -6.19 1.66
C VAL A 555 8.20 -6.34 3.17
N ALA A 556 9.22 -5.88 3.90
CA ALA A 556 9.24 -5.94 5.35
C ALA A 556 8.01 -5.24 5.97
N LYS A 557 7.59 -4.10 5.42
CA LYS A 557 6.39 -3.39 5.86
C LYS A 557 5.12 -4.22 5.62
N ILE A 558 5.00 -4.87 4.47
CA ILE A 558 3.87 -5.78 4.17
C ILE A 558 3.86 -6.94 5.16
N LEU A 559 5.00 -7.60 5.39
CA LEU A 559 5.11 -8.70 6.33
C LEU A 559 4.75 -8.31 7.77
N GLU A 560 5.10 -7.09 8.19
CA GLU A 560 4.75 -6.57 9.52
C GLU A 560 3.24 -6.42 9.73
N VAL A 561 2.49 -6.00 8.72
CA VAL A 561 1.04 -5.80 8.84
C VAL A 561 0.26 -7.08 8.57
N VAL A 562 0.70 -7.91 7.65
CA VAL A 562 0.08 -9.21 7.34
C VAL A 562 0.34 -10.22 8.46
N LYS A 563 1.53 -10.20 9.07
CA LYS A 563 1.98 -11.18 10.08
C LYS A 563 1.76 -12.62 9.60
N PRO A 564 2.36 -13.03 8.46
CA PRO A 564 2.16 -14.36 7.93
C PRO A 564 2.78 -15.43 8.82
N ASP A 565 2.24 -16.65 8.77
CA ASP A 565 2.82 -17.83 9.42
C ASP A 565 3.88 -18.46 8.55
N LEU A 566 3.70 -18.36 7.23
CA LEU A 566 4.58 -18.96 6.25
C LEU A 566 4.64 -18.07 5.01
N ALA A 567 5.79 -18.00 4.37
CA ALA A 567 5.95 -17.39 3.06
C ALA A 567 6.26 -18.47 2.01
N HIS A 568 5.76 -18.30 0.79
CA HIS A 568 6.06 -19.17 -0.34
C HIS A 568 6.54 -18.35 -1.54
N ALA A 569 7.78 -18.56 -1.96
CA ALA A 569 8.38 -17.88 -3.09
C ALA A 569 8.30 -18.75 -4.35
N HIS A 570 7.75 -18.17 -5.41
CA HIS A 570 7.69 -18.79 -6.74
C HIS A 570 8.67 -18.09 -7.68
N CYS A 571 8.24 -17.21 -8.54
CA CYS A 571 9.10 -16.47 -9.46
C CYS A 571 9.55 -15.14 -8.82
N LEU A 572 10.84 -15.00 -8.56
CA LEU A 572 11.41 -13.84 -7.86
C LEU A 572 12.03 -12.77 -8.77
N GLN A 573 11.88 -12.86 -10.10
CA GLN A 573 12.37 -11.83 -11.01
C GLN A 573 11.75 -10.47 -10.62
N GLY A 574 12.54 -9.42 -10.60
CA GLY A 574 12.13 -8.09 -10.15
C GLY A 574 11.99 -7.90 -8.64
N LEU A 575 11.46 -8.89 -7.91
CA LEU A 575 11.48 -8.90 -6.45
C LEU A 575 12.88 -9.23 -5.91
N GLY A 576 13.58 -10.15 -6.58
CA GLY A 576 14.89 -10.61 -6.16
C GLY A 576 14.89 -11.34 -4.81
N ILE A 577 16.08 -11.73 -4.38
CA ILE A 577 16.27 -12.35 -3.04
C ILE A 577 16.02 -11.38 -1.89
N GLY A 578 15.82 -10.06 -2.16
CA GLY A 578 15.43 -9.08 -1.16
C GLY A 578 14.09 -9.40 -0.49
N ALA A 579 13.17 -10.07 -1.19
CA ALA A 579 11.93 -10.57 -0.61
C ALA A 579 12.18 -11.64 0.47
N LEU A 580 13.09 -12.57 0.21
CA LEU A 580 13.47 -13.60 1.18
C LEU A 580 14.30 -13.04 2.33
N GLN A 581 15.15 -12.03 2.08
CA GLN A 581 15.85 -11.31 3.13
C GLN A 581 14.86 -10.71 4.14
N SER A 582 13.75 -10.13 3.65
CA SER A 582 12.72 -9.60 4.52
C SER A 582 12.05 -10.68 5.40
N CYS A 583 11.92 -11.92 4.90
CA CYS A 583 11.43 -13.04 5.69
C CYS A 583 12.44 -13.42 6.79
N ILE A 584 13.72 -13.51 6.45
CA ILE A 584 14.79 -13.82 7.42
C ILE A 584 14.83 -12.75 8.52
N ASP A 585 14.80 -11.45 8.14
CA ASP A 585 14.84 -10.33 9.07
C ASP A 585 13.65 -10.31 10.05
N LYS A 586 12.54 -10.93 9.66
CA LYS A 586 11.30 -11.01 10.46
C LYS A 586 11.07 -12.39 11.10
N ASN A 587 12.03 -13.32 10.98
CA ASN A 587 11.90 -14.68 11.46
C ASN A 587 10.67 -15.42 10.92
N ILE A 588 10.35 -15.22 9.64
CA ILE A 588 9.24 -15.88 8.96
C ILE A 588 9.82 -17.06 8.16
N ASN A 589 9.32 -18.25 8.43
CA ASN A 589 9.63 -19.45 7.64
C ASN A 589 9.23 -19.26 6.18
N TYR A 590 10.03 -19.77 5.24
CA TYR A 590 9.67 -19.71 3.84
C TYR A 590 10.01 -20.97 3.07
N ILE A 591 9.19 -21.25 2.07
CA ILE A 591 9.32 -22.32 1.09
C ILE A 591 9.66 -21.66 -0.26
N VAL A 592 10.39 -22.37 -1.11
CA VAL A 592 10.72 -21.92 -2.47
C VAL A 592 10.32 -22.98 -3.48
N THR A 593 9.53 -22.64 -4.51
CA THR A 593 9.33 -23.47 -5.69
C THR A 593 10.25 -23.00 -6.82
N VAL A 594 11.14 -23.90 -7.27
CA VAL A 594 12.08 -23.62 -8.38
C VAL A 594 11.40 -23.94 -9.71
N HIS A 595 10.67 -22.97 -10.27
CA HIS A 595 9.90 -23.17 -11.50
C HIS A 595 10.73 -23.30 -12.77
N ASP A 596 11.99 -22.85 -12.74
CA ASP A 596 12.92 -22.85 -13.86
C ASP A 596 14.38 -22.83 -13.38
N ALA A 597 15.33 -22.74 -14.31
CA ALA A 597 16.74 -22.67 -13.96
C ALA A 597 17.23 -21.29 -13.50
N TRP A 598 16.37 -20.35 -13.12
CA TRP A 598 16.77 -19.01 -12.64
C TRP A 598 17.74 -19.09 -11.44
N TRP A 599 17.57 -20.07 -10.57
CA TRP A 599 18.44 -20.29 -9.42
C TRP A 599 19.85 -20.75 -9.80
N LEU A 600 20.01 -21.39 -10.97
CA LEU A 600 21.25 -21.95 -11.48
C LEU A 600 21.90 -21.08 -12.57
N CYS A 601 21.07 -20.46 -13.41
CA CYS A 601 21.50 -19.81 -14.63
C CYS A 601 21.18 -18.32 -14.64
N TYR A 602 22.17 -17.48 -14.93
CA TYR A 602 21.99 -16.02 -15.08
C TYR A 602 20.95 -15.67 -16.16
N LYS A 603 20.89 -16.45 -17.23
CA LYS A 603 19.93 -16.26 -18.33
C LYS A 603 18.62 -17.05 -18.17
N GLN A 604 18.38 -17.65 -17.02
CA GLN A 604 17.16 -18.37 -16.66
C GLN A 604 16.91 -19.69 -17.41
N PHE A 605 17.18 -19.76 -18.71
CA PHE A 605 16.79 -20.89 -19.58
C PHE A 605 17.97 -21.79 -20.00
N MET A 606 19.13 -21.67 -19.36
CA MET A 606 20.35 -22.44 -19.68
C MET A 606 20.77 -22.32 -21.15
N ILE A 607 20.58 -21.12 -21.73
CA ILE A 607 20.96 -20.79 -23.09
C ILE A 607 22.23 -19.93 -23.12
N ASP A 608 23.05 -20.16 -24.12
CA ASP A 608 24.28 -19.39 -24.35
C ASP A 608 24.01 -18.04 -25.04
N SER A 609 25.06 -17.33 -25.43
CA SER A 609 24.98 -16.05 -26.14
C SER A 609 24.40 -16.16 -27.56
N LYS A 610 24.36 -17.35 -28.12
CA LYS A 610 23.81 -17.66 -29.45
C LYS A 610 22.31 -18.06 -29.36
N GLY A 611 21.77 -18.21 -28.14
CA GLY A 611 20.39 -18.65 -27.93
C GLY A 611 20.20 -20.18 -28.02
N GLU A 612 21.29 -20.94 -27.91
CA GLU A 612 21.27 -22.42 -27.91
C GLU A 612 21.47 -22.94 -26.48
N PHE A 613 21.01 -24.17 -26.20
CA PHE A 613 21.25 -24.82 -24.92
C PHE A 613 22.76 -24.92 -24.61
N CYS A 614 23.18 -24.47 -23.44
CA CYS A 614 24.61 -24.36 -23.10
C CYS A 614 25.30 -25.71 -22.81
N GLY A 615 24.55 -26.83 -22.85
CA GLY A 615 25.04 -28.16 -22.66
C GLY A 615 25.51 -28.49 -21.25
N GLN A 616 25.02 -27.76 -20.23
CA GLN A 616 25.44 -27.98 -18.85
C GLN A 616 24.28 -28.49 -18.00
N ASP A 617 24.32 -29.72 -17.51
CA ASP A 617 23.43 -30.17 -16.43
C ASP A 617 24.11 -29.90 -15.07
N LYS A 618 25.42 -30.15 -14.97
CA LYS A 618 26.25 -29.68 -13.87
C LYS A 618 26.92 -28.37 -14.24
N ILE A 619 26.56 -27.31 -13.50
CA ILE A 619 26.97 -25.95 -13.83
C ILE A 619 28.46 -25.70 -13.54
N ASP A 620 29.20 -25.37 -14.61
CA ASP A 620 30.57 -24.86 -14.55
C ASP A 620 30.55 -23.34 -14.68
N LEU A 621 30.70 -22.66 -13.53
CA LEU A 621 30.66 -21.19 -13.44
C LEU A 621 31.76 -20.52 -14.28
N SER A 622 32.84 -21.25 -14.64
CA SER A 622 33.87 -20.72 -15.51
C SER A 622 33.36 -20.47 -16.94
N LYS A 623 32.47 -21.33 -17.43
CA LYS A 623 31.77 -21.15 -18.70
C LYS A 623 30.70 -20.08 -18.64
N CYS A 624 30.01 -19.94 -17.50
CA CYS A 624 28.95 -18.95 -17.27
C CYS A 624 29.47 -17.50 -17.34
N LYS A 625 30.75 -17.26 -17.13
CA LYS A 625 31.38 -15.95 -17.31
C LYS A 625 31.15 -15.34 -18.70
N ASN A 626 30.96 -16.17 -19.73
CA ASN A 626 30.70 -15.74 -21.11
C ASN A 626 29.24 -15.28 -21.35
N CYS A 627 28.35 -15.50 -20.37
CA CYS A 627 26.93 -15.16 -20.47
C CYS A 627 26.62 -13.77 -19.88
N THR A 628 27.59 -13.07 -19.29
CA THR A 628 27.41 -11.78 -18.60
C THR A 628 28.58 -10.86 -18.90
N ASP A 629 28.33 -9.57 -18.90
CA ASP A 629 29.36 -8.52 -19.13
C ASP A 629 30.35 -8.42 -17.94
N ASN A 630 29.90 -8.83 -16.75
CA ASN A 630 30.74 -8.84 -15.55
C ASN A 630 31.08 -10.30 -15.13
N GLN A 631 32.33 -10.67 -15.36
CA GLN A 631 32.80 -12.04 -15.11
C GLN A 631 32.74 -12.51 -13.65
N LYS A 632 32.61 -11.62 -12.66
CA LYS A 632 32.45 -11.96 -11.23
C LYS A 632 31.00 -12.26 -10.88
N THR A 633 30.04 -11.78 -11.65
CA THR A 633 28.61 -11.90 -11.38
C THR A 633 28.12 -13.34 -11.22
N PRO A 634 28.50 -14.33 -12.05
CA PRO A 634 28.00 -15.70 -11.89
C PRO A 634 28.35 -16.32 -10.55
N SER A 635 29.60 -16.18 -10.09
CA SER A 635 30.05 -16.78 -8.82
C SER A 635 29.45 -16.10 -7.59
N LEU A 636 29.31 -14.77 -7.62
CA LEU A 636 28.66 -14.01 -6.55
C LEU A 636 27.18 -14.37 -6.46
N ARG A 637 26.50 -14.37 -7.60
CA ARG A 637 25.08 -14.73 -7.70
C ARG A 637 24.82 -16.17 -7.21
N ASP A 638 25.63 -17.13 -7.64
CA ASP A 638 25.50 -18.52 -7.21
C ASP A 638 25.66 -18.64 -5.68
N ALA A 639 26.66 -17.99 -5.10
CA ALA A 639 26.89 -18.03 -3.65
C ALA A 639 25.71 -17.40 -2.85
N GLU A 640 25.20 -16.28 -3.30
CA GLU A 640 24.06 -15.62 -2.66
C GLU A 640 22.78 -16.47 -2.81
N LEU A 641 22.48 -16.97 -4.01
CA LEU A 641 21.25 -17.76 -4.23
C LEU A 641 21.26 -19.06 -3.41
N ARG A 642 22.40 -19.74 -3.32
CA ARG A 642 22.57 -20.93 -2.46
C ARG A 642 22.31 -20.60 -1.00
N HIS A 643 22.75 -19.44 -0.52
CA HIS A 643 22.51 -19.01 0.85
C HIS A 643 20.99 -18.95 1.15
N TYR A 644 20.19 -18.36 0.27
CA TYR A 644 18.75 -18.26 0.49
C TYR A 644 18.01 -19.59 0.31
N LEU A 645 18.42 -20.44 -0.64
CA LEU A 645 17.84 -21.78 -0.74
C LEU A 645 18.14 -22.63 0.48
N LYS A 646 19.35 -22.58 1.03
CA LYS A 646 19.72 -23.31 2.25
C LYS A 646 18.92 -22.91 3.48
N ASN A 647 18.45 -21.67 3.55
CA ASN A 647 17.61 -21.15 4.64
C ASN A 647 16.12 -21.42 4.42
N ALA A 648 15.70 -21.91 3.26
CA ALA A 648 14.32 -22.32 3.03
C ALA A 648 14.00 -23.55 3.88
N CYS A 649 12.80 -23.61 4.45
CA CYS A 649 12.31 -24.77 5.18
C CYS A 649 12.15 -25.97 4.26
N GLU A 650 11.70 -25.70 3.02
CA GLU A 650 11.51 -26.69 1.95
C GLU A 650 11.79 -26.04 0.61
N VAL A 651 12.35 -26.82 -0.34
CA VAL A 651 12.50 -26.40 -1.73
C VAL A 651 11.76 -27.39 -2.62
N LEU A 652 10.81 -26.86 -3.39
CA LEU A 652 9.92 -27.64 -4.24
C LEU A 652 10.34 -27.51 -5.70
N ALA A 653 10.17 -28.58 -6.47
CA ALA A 653 10.39 -28.59 -7.91
C ALA A 653 9.15 -29.11 -8.66
N PRO A 654 8.80 -28.56 -9.82
CA PRO A 654 7.59 -28.95 -10.56
C PRO A 654 7.71 -30.31 -11.24
N SER A 655 8.90 -30.91 -11.33
CA SER A 655 9.18 -32.18 -11.99
C SER A 655 10.40 -32.86 -11.37
N SER A 656 10.54 -34.16 -11.60
CA SER A 656 11.71 -34.93 -11.19
C SER A 656 12.98 -34.42 -11.87
N TYR A 657 12.90 -34.09 -13.17
CA TYR A 657 14.01 -33.48 -13.92
C TYR A 657 14.52 -32.18 -13.25
N THR A 658 13.60 -31.28 -12.85
CA THR A 658 13.99 -30.02 -12.21
C THR A 658 14.58 -30.26 -10.84
N ALA A 659 14.06 -31.21 -10.07
CA ALA A 659 14.62 -31.61 -8.79
C ALA A 659 16.04 -32.16 -8.97
N GLU A 660 16.24 -33.16 -9.84
CA GLU A 660 17.52 -33.76 -10.15
C GLU A 660 18.56 -32.74 -10.63
N LEU A 661 18.15 -31.79 -11.49
CA LEU A 661 19.03 -30.71 -11.95
C LEU A 661 19.55 -29.84 -10.80
N HIS A 662 18.71 -29.49 -9.84
CA HIS A 662 19.10 -28.69 -8.68
C HIS A 662 19.92 -29.52 -7.67
N ASP A 663 19.57 -30.79 -7.47
CA ASP A 663 20.30 -31.73 -6.58
C ASP A 663 21.69 -32.01 -7.12
N LEU A 664 21.83 -32.22 -8.42
CA LEU A 664 23.12 -32.41 -9.09
C LEU A 664 24.08 -31.22 -8.86
N ASN A 665 23.50 -30.04 -8.71
CA ASN A 665 24.23 -28.82 -8.46
C ASN A 665 24.33 -28.45 -6.96
N ASN A 666 23.85 -29.30 -6.06
CA ASN A 666 23.89 -29.13 -4.60
C ASN A 666 23.31 -27.78 -4.15
N MET A 667 22.18 -27.38 -4.73
CA MET A 667 21.56 -26.07 -4.45
C MET A 667 20.93 -26.02 -3.05
N HIS A 668 20.47 -27.13 -2.53
CA HIS A 668 19.90 -27.28 -1.19
C HIS A 668 20.55 -28.47 -0.46
N PRO A 669 20.68 -28.48 0.88
CA PRO A 669 21.30 -29.57 1.63
C PRO A 669 20.50 -30.89 1.65
N LYS A 670 19.18 -30.81 1.41
CA LYS A 670 18.28 -31.97 1.26
C LYS A 670 17.87 -32.08 -0.22
N PRO A 671 17.57 -33.30 -0.69
CA PRO A 671 16.92 -33.45 -2.02
C PRO A 671 15.66 -32.60 -2.12
N LEU A 672 15.41 -32.05 -3.31
CA LEU A 672 14.23 -31.26 -3.55
C LEU A 672 12.98 -32.14 -3.57
N THR A 673 11.92 -31.63 -2.97
CA THR A 673 10.60 -32.29 -3.01
C THR A 673 9.89 -31.98 -4.34
N VAL A 674 9.41 -33.04 -5.00
CA VAL A 674 8.66 -32.87 -6.26
C VAL A 674 7.21 -32.52 -5.94
N ASP A 675 6.80 -31.29 -6.28
CA ASP A 675 5.43 -30.81 -6.27
C ASP A 675 5.00 -30.46 -7.71
N ARG A 676 4.33 -31.40 -8.36
CA ARG A 676 3.97 -31.27 -9.79
C ARG A 676 2.96 -30.14 -9.97
N ASN A 677 3.24 -29.26 -10.94
CA ASN A 677 2.29 -28.23 -11.28
C ASN A 677 0.97 -28.82 -11.74
N GLY A 678 -0.13 -28.36 -11.16
CA GLY A 678 -1.47 -28.74 -11.58
C GLY A 678 -1.85 -28.17 -12.94
N ILE A 679 -2.71 -28.89 -13.63
CA ILE A 679 -3.42 -28.41 -14.83
C ILE A 679 -4.92 -28.38 -14.58
N LEU A 680 -5.65 -27.67 -15.43
CA LEU A 680 -7.11 -27.68 -15.38
C LEU A 680 -7.63 -29.04 -15.88
N MET A 681 -8.47 -29.68 -15.07
CA MET A 681 -9.15 -30.91 -15.46
C MET A 681 -10.05 -30.64 -16.67
N PRO A 682 -10.03 -31.47 -17.72
CA PRO A 682 -10.95 -31.35 -18.86
C PRO A 682 -12.40 -31.44 -18.38
N LYS A 683 -13.28 -30.61 -18.95
CA LYS A 683 -14.72 -30.61 -18.61
C LYS A 683 -15.44 -31.89 -19.02
N ALA A 684 -14.98 -32.52 -20.09
CA ALA A 684 -15.48 -33.79 -20.59
C ALA A 684 -14.33 -34.55 -21.29
N SER A 685 -14.47 -35.85 -21.46
CA SER A 685 -13.54 -36.63 -22.28
C SER A 685 -13.62 -36.17 -23.73
N ILE A 686 -12.50 -35.68 -24.25
CA ILE A 686 -12.41 -35.26 -25.65
C ILE A 686 -12.18 -36.52 -26.49
N VAL A 687 -13.20 -36.92 -27.27
CA VAL A 687 -13.11 -38.05 -28.19
C VAL A 687 -12.70 -37.54 -29.58
N LYS A 688 -11.50 -37.88 -30.01
CA LYS A 688 -11.00 -37.53 -31.31
C LYS A 688 -11.64 -38.41 -32.38
N LYS A 689 -12.20 -37.78 -33.42
CA LYS A 689 -12.78 -38.48 -34.58
C LYS A 689 -11.95 -38.14 -35.81
N PHE A 690 -11.40 -39.17 -36.46
CA PHE A 690 -10.67 -38.99 -37.70
C PHE A 690 -11.66 -38.79 -38.85
N ASP A 691 -11.62 -37.64 -39.47
CA ASP A 691 -12.40 -37.28 -40.67
C ASP A 691 -11.58 -37.31 -41.97
N GLY A 692 -10.40 -37.86 -41.91
CA GLY A 692 -9.43 -37.91 -43.05
C GLY A 692 -8.51 -36.69 -43.11
N SER A 693 -8.60 -35.74 -42.16
CA SER A 693 -7.68 -34.62 -41.97
C SER A 693 -6.94 -34.73 -40.66
N ILE A 694 -5.81 -34.01 -40.53
CA ILE A 694 -5.01 -33.96 -39.27
C ILE A 694 -4.59 -32.51 -39.00
N THR A 695 -4.90 -32.03 -37.80
CA THR A 695 -4.57 -30.68 -37.40
C THR A 695 -3.46 -30.67 -36.35
N PHE A 696 -2.35 -30.06 -36.71
CA PHE A 696 -1.23 -29.81 -35.79
C PHE A 696 -1.40 -28.45 -35.09
N GLY A 697 -1.19 -28.43 -33.81
CA GLY A 697 -1.21 -27.21 -33.01
C GLY A 697 0.20 -26.81 -32.52
N TYR A 698 0.50 -25.53 -32.47
CA TYR A 698 1.71 -25.00 -31.85
C TYR A 698 1.36 -23.90 -30.89
N VAL A 699 1.85 -24.03 -29.65
CA VAL A 699 1.63 -23.08 -28.54
C VAL A 699 2.97 -22.72 -27.90
N GLY A 700 3.65 -21.72 -28.39
CA GLY A 700 4.98 -21.34 -27.90
C GLY A 700 5.35 -19.86 -28.17
N GLY A 701 4.42 -19.15 -28.82
CA GLY A 701 4.68 -17.78 -29.28
C GLY A 701 5.73 -17.75 -30.42
N ASN A 702 6.00 -16.57 -30.94
CA ASN A 702 6.99 -16.39 -32.02
C ASN A 702 8.40 -16.22 -31.43
N THR A 703 8.93 -17.29 -30.81
CA THR A 703 10.25 -17.28 -30.17
C THR A 703 11.07 -18.50 -30.61
N PRO A 704 12.32 -18.32 -31.09
CA PRO A 704 13.19 -19.42 -31.47
C PRO A 704 13.48 -20.41 -30.34
N ILE A 705 13.50 -19.95 -29.07
CA ILE A 705 13.73 -20.83 -27.91
C ILE A 705 12.65 -21.92 -27.81
N LYS A 706 11.40 -21.59 -28.15
CA LYS A 706 10.28 -22.54 -28.15
C LYS A 706 10.14 -23.27 -29.49
N GLY A 707 11.05 -23.02 -30.42
CA GLY A 707 11.10 -23.72 -31.73
C GLY A 707 10.10 -23.26 -32.75
N SER A 708 9.59 -22.00 -32.67
CA SER A 708 8.65 -21.48 -33.69
C SER A 708 9.18 -21.53 -35.11
N ASP A 709 10.46 -21.21 -35.30
CA ASP A 709 11.14 -21.29 -36.60
C ASP A 709 11.31 -22.73 -37.09
N LEU A 710 11.49 -23.71 -36.19
CA LEU A 710 11.53 -25.15 -36.57
C LEU A 710 10.17 -25.60 -37.05
N VAL A 711 9.08 -25.22 -36.38
CA VAL A 711 7.71 -25.56 -36.80
C VAL A 711 7.40 -24.97 -38.17
N LEU A 712 7.66 -23.66 -38.33
CA LEU A 712 7.41 -23.01 -39.64
C LEU A 712 8.21 -23.65 -40.75
N LYS A 713 9.49 -23.93 -40.56
CA LYS A 713 10.38 -24.56 -41.56
C LYS A 713 10.02 -26.00 -41.80
N ALA A 714 9.71 -26.80 -40.78
CA ALA A 714 9.32 -28.21 -40.97
C ALA A 714 8.00 -28.29 -41.72
N PHE A 715 7.00 -27.47 -41.31
CA PHE A 715 5.67 -27.52 -41.91
C PHE A 715 5.63 -26.95 -43.33
N SER A 716 6.52 -26.01 -43.70
CA SER A 716 6.64 -25.56 -45.11
C SER A 716 7.05 -26.66 -46.11
N ASN A 717 7.67 -27.75 -45.62
CA ASN A 717 8.06 -28.90 -46.40
C ASN A 717 7.01 -30.03 -46.43
N VAL A 718 5.95 -29.90 -45.59
CA VAL A 718 4.87 -30.91 -45.55
C VAL A 718 3.99 -30.74 -46.80
N ASN A 719 4.04 -31.69 -47.70
CA ASN A 719 3.26 -31.70 -48.94
C ASN A 719 2.04 -32.64 -48.81
N ASN A 720 1.10 -32.31 -47.92
CA ASN A 720 -0.13 -33.04 -47.71
C ASN A 720 -1.31 -32.07 -47.52
N SER A 721 -2.27 -32.15 -48.46
CA SER A 721 -3.44 -31.27 -48.49
C SER A 721 -4.41 -31.48 -47.31
N LYS A 722 -4.28 -32.59 -46.58
CA LYS A 722 -5.09 -32.95 -45.40
C LYS A 722 -4.40 -32.65 -44.09
N ALA A 723 -3.20 -32.08 -44.11
CA ALA A 723 -2.47 -31.65 -42.93
C ALA A 723 -2.65 -30.13 -42.71
N PHE A 724 -3.08 -29.73 -41.53
CA PHE A 724 -3.33 -28.34 -41.15
C PHE A 724 -2.43 -27.93 -40.00
N LEU A 725 -2.02 -26.67 -39.96
CA LEU A 725 -1.25 -26.11 -38.85
C LEU A 725 -2.04 -24.95 -38.19
N LYS A 726 -2.27 -25.06 -36.90
CA LYS A 726 -2.80 -23.96 -36.06
C LYS A 726 -1.71 -23.41 -35.14
N ILE A 727 -1.42 -22.14 -35.26
CA ILE A 727 -0.42 -21.45 -34.39
C ILE A 727 -1.16 -20.53 -33.45
N VAL A 728 -0.94 -20.68 -32.16
CA VAL A 728 -1.46 -19.75 -31.13
C VAL A 728 -0.53 -18.55 -31.02
N ASP A 729 -1.12 -17.37 -31.21
CA ASP A 729 -0.44 -16.08 -31.04
C ASP A 729 -1.11 -15.28 -29.92
N ASN A 730 -0.55 -15.34 -28.70
CA ASN A 730 -1.05 -14.61 -27.53
C ASN A 730 -1.03 -13.08 -27.71
N MET A 731 -0.21 -12.58 -28.66
CA MET A 731 -0.12 -11.13 -28.93
C MET A 731 -1.37 -10.60 -29.62
N ILE A 732 -2.18 -11.45 -30.23
CA ILE A 732 -3.47 -11.05 -30.82
C ILE A 732 -4.43 -10.55 -29.73
N ASN A 733 -4.44 -11.18 -28.56
CA ASN A 733 -5.26 -10.74 -27.41
C ASN A 733 -4.85 -9.36 -26.90
N LEU A 734 -3.64 -8.91 -27.25
CA LEU A 734 -3.09 -7.60 -26.94
C LEU A 734 -3.18 -6.60 -28.12
N GLY A 735 -3.92 -6.98 -29.18
CA GLY A 735 -4.12 -6.14 -30.37
C GLY A 735 -2.94 -6.13 -31.37
N HIS A 736 -2.01 -7.06 -31.26
CA HIS A 736 -0.83 -7.17 -32.13
C HIS A 736 -0.72 -8.58 -32.73
N LYS A 737 -0.11 -8.69 -33.92
CA LYS A 737 0.28 -9.98 -34.47
C LYS A 737 1.79 -10.16 -34.34
N SER A 738 2.25 -11.26 -33.75
CA SER A 738 3.67 -11.58 -33.68
C SER A 738 4.21 -12.28 -34.92
N TYR A 739 3.33 -12.91 -35.69
CA TYR A 739 3.67 -13.56 -36.96
C TYR A 739 3.32 -12.66 -38.13
N PRO A 740 4.28 -12.31 -39.02
CA PRO A 740 3.99 -11.56 -40.25
C PRO A 740 3.09 -12.34 -41.23
N ASP A 741 2.12 -11.70 -41.85
CA ASP A 741 1.16 -12.33 -42.73
C ASP A 741 1.86 -13.05 -43.92
N HIS A 742 2.99 -12.53 -44.45
CA HIS A 742 3.73 -13.16 -45.54
C HIS A 742 4.41 -14.48 -45.13
N VAL A 743 4.74 -14.68 -43.87
CA VAL A 743 5.30 -15.93 -43.36
C VAL A 743 4.22 -16.98 -43.27
N VAL A 744 3.05 -16.60 -42.79
CA VAL A 744 1.90 -17.51 -42.65
C VAL A 744 1.38 -17.95 -44.01
N SER A 745 1.21 -17.01 -44.95
CA SER A 745 0.72 -17.30 -46.32
C SER A 745 1.70 -18.13 -47.17
N SER A 746 2.96 -18.25 -46.75
CA SER A 746 3.94 -19.12 -47.40
C SER A 746 3.80 -20.60 -47.02
N ILE A 747 2.98 -20.91 -46.01
CA ILE A 747 2.76 -22.27 -45.52
C ILE A 747 1.32 -22.69 -45.87
N ASN A 748 1.20 -23.77 -46.63
CA ASN A 748 -0.11 -24.31 -47.00
C ASN A 748 -0.89 -24.76 -45.73
N ASN A 749 -2.19 -24.47 -45.68
CA ASN A 749 -3.08 -24.88 -44.58
C ASN A 749 -2.64 -24.39 -43.19
N CYS A 750 -2.01 -23.21 -43.08
CA CYS A 750 -1.62 -22.62 -41.80
C CYS A 750 -2.60 -21.54 -41.38
N THR A 751 -3.05 -21.58 -40.13
CA THR A 751 -3.91 -20.58 -39.53
C THR A 751 -3.32 -20.07 -38.22
N ILE A 752 -3.46 -18.77 -37.92
CA ILE A 752 -3.11 -18.20 -36.64
C ILE A 752 -4.39 -17.92 -35.84
N VAL A 753 -4.40 -18.38 -34.60
CA VAL A 753 -5.51 -18.20 -33.66
C VAL A 753 -5.08 -17.38 -32.45
N PRO A 754 -5.98 -16.62 -31.81
CA PRO A 754 -5.67 -15.92 -30.56
C PRO A 754 -5.33 -16.90 -29.44
N GLY A 755 -4.65 -16.39 -28.40
CA GLY A 755 -4.37 -17.15 -27.20
C GLY A 755 -5.65 -17.58 -26.50
N TYR A 756 -5.64 -18.79 -25.97
CA TYR A 756 -6.70 -19.32 -25.12
C TYR A 756 -6.43 -19.02 -23.63
N ASN A 757 -7.46 -19.15 -22.82
CA ASN A 757 -7.40 -19.05 -21.36
C ASN A 757 -8.08 -20.27 -20.70
N GLN A 758 -8.17 -20.31 -19.38
CA GLN A 758 -8.74 -21.42 -18.65
C GLN A 758 -10.23 -21.74 -19.00
N ASN A 759 -10.97 -20.77 -19.57
CA ASN A 759 -12.37 -20.97 -19.92
C ASN A 759 -12.58 -21.69 -21.25
N ASN A 760 -11.65 -21.50 -22.19
CA ASN A 760 -11.74 -22.01 -23.57
C ASN A 760 -10.55 -22.90 -23.98
N ILE A 761 -9.78 -23.39 -23.02
CA ILE A 761 -8.66 -24.32 -23.27
C ILE A 761 -9.12 -25.64 -23.91
N ASP A 762 -10.27 -26.15 -23.47
CA ASP A 762 -10.84 -27.40 -24.04
C ASP A 762 -11.15 -27.24 -25.53
N ASP A 763 -11.76 -26.10 -25.94
CA ASP A 763 -12.10 -25.80 -27.32
C ASP A 763 -10.86 -25.78 -28.24
N PHE A 764 -9.75 -25.23 -27.73
CA PHE A 764 -8.50 -25.23 -28.48
C PHE A 764 -7.96 -26.65 -28.68
N PHE A 765 -7.83 -27.43 -27.59
CA PHE A 765 -7.29 -28.80 -27.71
C PHE A 765 -8.23 -29.74 -28.41
N GLU A 766 -9.55 -29.55 -28.39
CA GLU A 766 -10.50 -30.27 -29.22
C GLU A 766 -10.26 -30.03 -30.70
N SER A 767 -9.81 -28.85 -31.07
CA SER A 767 -9.59 -28.40 -32.45
C SER A 767 -8.27 -28.84 -33.09
N ILE A 768 -7.39 -29.51 -32.35
CA ILE A 768 -6.10 -30.03 -32.83
C ILE A 768 -5.97 -31.53 -32.52
N ASP A 769 -5.25 -32.28 -33.31
CA ASP A 769 -4.99 -33.70 -33.13
C ASP A 769 -3.59 -33.97 -32.55
N VAL A 770 -2.63 -33.11 -32.93
CA VAL A 770 -1.22 -33.26 -32.58
C VAL A 770 -0.68 -31.93 -32.09
N LEU A 771 -0.04 -31.91 -30.91
CA LEU A 771 0.69 -30.75 -30.41
C LEU A 771 2.16 -30.86 -30.86
N LEU A 772 2.68 -29.79 -31.46
CA LEU A 772 4.11 -29.61 -31.76
C LEU A 772 4.77 -28.80 -30.63
N PHE A 773 5.74 -29.41 -29.96
CA PHE A 773 6.46 -28.77 -28.86
C PHE A 773 8.00 -28.92 -28.98
N PRO A 774 8.61 -28.41 -30.08
CA PRO A 774 10.03 -28.57 -30.34
C PRO A 774 10.89 -27.52 -29.60
N SER A 775 10.83 -27.50 -28.27
CA SER A 775 11.60 -26.57 -27.46
C SER A 775 13.12 -26.73 -27.63
N ARG A 776 13.86 -25.65 -27.73
CA ARG A 776 15.32 -25.59 -27.76
C ARG A 776 15.95 -25.27 -26.41
N CYS A 777 15.18 -25.14 -25.38
CA CYS A 777 15.67 -25.07 -24.00
C CYS A 777 15.16 -26.26 -23.21
N LYS A 778 15.85 -26.58 -22.13
CA LYS A 778 15.37 -27.56 -21.18
C LYS A 778 14.20 -26.98 -20.41
N GLU A 779 13.07 -27.61 -20.55
CA GLU A 779 11.81 -27.21 -19.89
C GLU A 779 11.71 -27.81 -18.48
N SER A 780 11.28 -27.02 -17.54
CA SER A 780 11.11 -27.52 -16.16
C SER A 780 9.92 -28.46 -16.01
N PHE A 781 8.83 -28.28 -16.79
CA PHE A 781 7.60 -29.05 -16.64
C PHE A 781 6.85 -29.30 -17.93
N GLY A 782 6.54 -28.22 -18.70
CA GLY A 782 5.77 -28.30 -19.94
C GLY A 782 4.26 -28.45 -19.71
N LEU A 783 3.65 -27.44 -19.11
CA LEU A 783 2.21 -27.38 -18.87
C LEU A 783 1.38 -27.70 -20.10
N THR A 784 1.66 -27.03 -21.23
CA THR A 784 0.92 -27.21 -22.49
C THR A 784 0.95 -28.65 -22.98
N VAL A 785 2.04 -29.37 -22.76
CA VAL A 785 2.14 -30.79 -23.13
C VAL A 785 1.22 -31.66 -22.28
N ARG A 786 1.20 -31.43 -20.96
CA ARG A 786 0.30 -32.14 -20.05
C ARG A 786 -1.16 -31.79 -20.28
N GLU A 787 -1.45 -30.53 -20.59
CA GLU A 787 -2.79 -30.07 -20.98
C GLU A 787 -3.27 -30.77 -22.26
N ALA A 788 -2.37 -30.98 -23.23
CA ALA A 788 -2.64 -31.70 -24.48
C ALA A 788 -2.93 -33.18 -24.21
N ILE A 789 -2.04 -33.86 -23.46
CA ILE A 789 -2.20 -35.28 -23.15
C ILE A 789 -3.47 -35.55 -22.35
N ALA A 790 -3.78 -34.71 -21.34
CA ALA A 790 -5.02 -34.82 -20.58
C ALA A 790 -6.30 -34.65 -21.44
N ARG A 791 -6.15 -34.16 -22.67
CA ARG A 791 -7.22 -33.94 -23.65
C ARG A 791 -7.08 -34.86 -24.89
N ASN A 792 -6.37 -35.96 -24.74
CA ASN A 792 -6.18 -36.96 -25.78
C ASN A 792 -5.57 -36.41 -27.08
N VAL A 793 -4.66 -35.43 -26.97
CA VAL A 793 -3.90 -34.85 -28.08
C VAL A 793 -2.52 -35.50 -28.14
N TRP A 794 -2.14 -36.03 -29.29
CA TRP A 794 -0.81 -36.58 -29.50
C TRP A 794 0.25 -35.50 -29.43
N VAL A 795 1.42 -35.83 -28.89
CA VAL A 795 2.48 -34.83 -28.70
C VAL A 795 3.73 -35.21 -29.47
N ILE A 796 4.29 -34.28 -30.27
CA ILE A 796 5.66 -34.38 -30.81
C ILE A 796 6.52 -33.36 -30.05
N THR A 797 7.44 -33.82 -29.22
CA THR A 797 8.32 -32.95 -28.43
C THR A 797 9.79 -33.31 -28.61
N THR A 798 10.68 -32.35 -28.37
CA THR A 798 12.12 -32.60 -28.22
C THR A 798 12.40 -33.21 -26.83
N ASP A 799 13.55 -33.88 -26.67
CA ASP A 799 14.07 -34.30 -25.38
C ASP A 799 14.48 -33.07 -24.55
N SER A 800 13.48 -32.35 -24.06
CA SER A 800 13.62 -31.04 -23.42
C SER A 800 13.39 -31.06 -21.90
N GLY A 801 13.83 -32.12 -21.21
CA GLY A 801 13.80 -32.18 -19.74
C GLY A 801 12.44 -32.61 -19.19
N GLY A 802 11.87 -31.86 -18.23
CA GLY A 802 10.64 -32.26 -17.52
C GLY A 802 9.40 -32.48 -18.38
N VAL A 803 9.43 -32.07 -19.65
CA VAL A 803 8.37 -32.35 -20.64
C VAL A 803 8.21 -33.82 -20.92
N THR A 804 9.33 -34.56 -20.98
CA THR A 804 9.31 -35.96 -21.41
C THR A 804 8.78 -36.92 -20.34
N GLU A 805 8.66 -36.49 -19.10
CA GLU A 805 8.17 -37.33 -17.99
C GLU A 805 6.74 -37.88 -18.18
N CYS A 806 5.93 -37.22 -18.99
CA CYS A 806 4.54 -37.62 -19.26
C CYS A 806 4.37 -38.25 -20.66
N ILE A 807 5.45 -38.43 -21.42
CA ILE A 807 5.40 -39.04 -22.75
C ILE A 807 5.69 -40.53 -22.65
N ILE A 808 4.81 -41.35 -23.21
CA ILE A 808 5.02 -42.76 -23.47
C ILE A 808 5.22 -42.90 -24.98
N GLU A 809 6.45 -43.20 -25.41
CA GLU A 809 6.81 -43.23 -26.82
C GLU A 809 5.93 -44.21 -27.59
N GLY A 810 5.28 -43.69 -28.62
CA GLY A 810 4.40 -44.48 -29.51
C GLY A 810 2.99 -44.73 -28.93
N GLU A 811 2.64 -44.25 -27.73
CA GLU A 811 1.32 -44.38 -27.14
C GLU A 811 0.58 -43.04 -27.03
N ASN A 812 1.22 -41.98 -26.53
CA ASN A 812 0.64 -40.64 -26.44
C ASN A 812 1.50 -39.55 -27.10
N GLY A 813 2.66 -39.90 -27.62
CA GLY A 813 3.54 -38.97 -28.31
C GLY A 813 4.83 -39.57 -28.83
N ASN A 814 5.66 -38.69 -29.38
CA ASN A 814 7.00 -38.98 -29.86
C ASN A 814 8.01 -37.99 -29.30
N VAL A 815 9.14 -38.49 -28.83
CA VAL A 815 10.28 -37.69 -28.41
C VAL A 815 11.34 -37.68 -29.49
N ILE A 816 11.58 -36.52 -30.10
CA ILE A 816 12.65 -36.34 -31.09
C ILE A 816 13.94 -35.86 -30.41
N PRO A 817 15.11 -36.16 -30.94
CA PRO A 817 16.37 -35.67 -30.37
C PRO A 817 16.41 -34.16 -30.31
N PHE A 818 16.93 -33.63 -29.22
CA PHE A 818 17.16 -32.21 -29.03
C PHE A 818 18.08 -31.65 -30.10
N SER A 819 17.57 -30.74 -30.94
CA SER A 819 18.28 -30.24 -32.14
C SER A 819 17.69 -28.96 -32.68
N SER A 820 18.54 -28.14 -33.27
CA SER A 820 18.15 -26.96 -34.09
C SER A 820 17.82 -27.31 -35.52
N ASP A 821 17.91 -28.61 -35.92
CA ASP A 821 17.59 -29.07 -37.26
C ASP A 821 16.10 -29.41 -37.44
N SER A 822 15.40 -28.63 -38.28
CA SER A 822 13.98 -28.82 -38.57
C SER A 822 13.66 -30.15 -39.25
N LYS A 823 14.66 -30.83 -39.86
CA LYS A 823 14.46 -32.09 -40.56
C LYS A 823 13.98 -33.22 -39.65
N LYS A 824 14.41 -33.20 -38.39
CA LYS A 824 13.96 -34.22 -37.41
C LYS A 824 12.48 -34.04 -37.08
N LEU A 825 12.04 -32.78 -36.91
CA LEU A 825 10.63 -32.45 -36.70
C LEU A 825 9.78 -32.77 -37.94
N GLU A 826 10.26 -32.43 -39.15
CA GLU A 826 9.62 -32.75 -40.40
C GLU A 826 9.40 -34.26 -40.58
N ASN A 827 10.42 -35.06 -40.24
CA ASN A 827 10.31 -36.52 -40.32
C ASN A 827 9.27 -37.07 -39.33
N ALA A 828 9.23 -36.54 -38.11
CA ALA A 828 8.23 -36.93 -37.11
C ALA A 828 6.81 -36.54 -37.52
N ILE A 829 6.63 -35.33 -38.07
CA ILE A 829 5.34 -34.88 -38.61
C ILE A 829 4.90 -35.83 -39.75
N ASN A 830 5.74 -36.14 -40.74
CA ASN A 830 5.43 -37.04 -41.86
C ASN A 830 5.14 -38.47 -41.40
N ASN A 831 5.85 -38.95 -40.35
CA ASN A 831 5.57 -40.26 -39.76
C ASN A 831 4.17 -40.32 -39.15
N VAL A 832 3.80 -39.28 -38.37
CA VAL A 832 2.46 -39.18 -37.77
C VAL A 832 1.40 -39.10 -38.87
N ILE A 833 1.57 -38.29 -39.93
CA ILE A 833 0.65 -38.21 -41.05
C ILE A 833 0.45 -39.58 -41.72
N THR A 834 1.53 -40.35 -41.89
CA THR A 834 1.50 -41.66 -42.56
C THR A 834 0.83 -42.75 -41.75
N HIS A 835 0.94 -42.67 -40.41
CA HIS A 835 0.47 -43.72 -39.53
C HIS A 835 -0.70 -43.26 -38.64
N TYR A 836 -1.34 -42.13 -38.94
CA TYR A 836 -2.38 -41.51 -38.12
C TYR A 836 -3.50 -42.48 -37.70
N GLU A 837 -3.97 -43.32 -38.62
CA GLU A 837 -5.03 -44.32 -38.33
C GLU A 837 -4.61 -45.40 -37.31
N LYS A 838 -3.32 -45.54 -37.09
CA LYS A 838 -2.75 -46.50 -36.11
C LYS A 838 -2.42 -45.85 -34.76
N LEU A 839 -2.48 -44.51 -34.67
CA LEU A 839 -2.24 -43.81 -33.42
C LEU A 839 -3.45 -44.05 -32.50
N LYS A 840 -3.18 -44.34 -31.25
CA LYS A 840 -4.21 -44.47 -30.18
C LYS A 840 -4.70 -43.09 -29.77
N LEU A 841 -5.32 -42.37 -30.68
CA LEU A 841 -5.92 -41.07 -30.41
C LEU A 841 -7.28 -41.27 -29.75
N GLY A 842 -7.44 -40.85 -28.53
CA GLY A 842 -8.69 -40.93 -27.82
C GLY A 842 -8.95 -42.22 -27.04
N ASP A 843 -8.07 -43.18 -27.07
CA ASP A 843 -8.10 -44.33 -26.19
C ASP A 843 -7.49 -44.00 -24.84
N ASP A 844 -7.98 -44.62 -23.75
CA ASP A 844 -7.39 -44.49 -22.43
C ASP A 844 -5.95 -45.05 -22.43
N VAL A 845 -4.99 -44.17 -22.58
CA VAL A 845 -3.58 -44.51 -22.41
C VAL A 845 -3.31 -44.64 -20.89
N ASP A 846 -2.78 -45.81 -20.48
CA ASP A 846 -2.40 -46.00 -19.08
C ASP A 846 -1.16 -45.12 -18.77
N LEU A 847 -1.43 -43.89 -18.39
CA LEU A 847 -0.38 -42.90 -18.12
C LEU A 847 0.46 -43.32 -16.90
N PRO A 848 1.77 -43.03 -16.89
CA PRO A 848 2.58 -43.28 -15.72
C PRO A 848 1.91 -42.65 -14.51
N LYS A 849 1.77 -43.40 -13.40
CA LYS A 849 1.25 -42.89 -12.14
C LYS A 849 1.93 -41.57 -11.83
N ASP A 850 1.14 -40.56 -11.51
CA ASP A 850 1.61 -39.23 -11.16
C ASP A 850 2.26 -38.41 -12.28
N SER A 851 2.14 -38.81 -13.56
CA SER A 851 2.67 -38.01 -14.68
C SER A 851 1.91 -36.73 -14.96
N ILE A 852 0.61 -36.70 -14.60
CA ILE A 852 -0.29 -35.56 -14.70
C ILE A 852 -0.90 -35.31 -13.31
N ALA A 853 -0.82 -34.07 -12.82
CA ALA A 853 -1.49 -33.60 -11.63
C ALA A 853 -2.53 -32.56 -12.00
N TYR A 854 -3.68 -32.58 -11.36
CA TYR A 854 -4.65 -31.52 -11.47
C TYR A 854 -4.43 -30.46 -10.38
N PHE A 855 -5.00 -29.27 -10.51
CA PHE A 855 -4.85 -28.23 -9.49
C PHE A 855 -5.34 -28.67 -8.11
N SER A 856 -6.37 -29.51 -8.04
CA SER A 856 -6.83 -30.13 -6.78
C SER A 856 -5.74 -30.95 -6.09
N ASP A 857 -5.03 -31.77 -6.87
CA ASP A 857 -4.00 -32.68 -6.35
C ASP A 857 -2.79 -31.88 -5.85
N GLN A 858 -2.38 -30.86 -6.60
CA GLN A 858 -1.30 -29.96 -6.20
C GLN A 858 -1.66 -29.20 -4.91
N VAL A 859 -2.88 -28.71 -4.81
CA VAL A 859 -3.35 -27.98 -3.60
C VAL A 859 -3.41 -28.91 -2.39
N ASP A 860 -3.81 -30.19 -2.57
CA ASP A 860 -3.82 -31.17 -1.49
C ASP A 860 -2.37 -31.48 -1.02
N ASN A 861 -1.44 -31.60 -1.93
CA ASN A 861 -0.02 -31.80 -1.63
C ASN A 861 0.57 -30.58 -0.88
N LEU A 862 0.35 -29.39 -1.40
CA LEU A 862 0.82 -28.15 -0.77
C LEU A 862 0.20 -27.92 0.62
N ASP A 863 -1.06 -28.25 0.83
CA ASP A 863 -1.70 -28.20 2.15
C ASP A 863 -0.98 -29.11 3.15
N GLY A 864 -0.61 -30.33 2.73
CA GLY A 864 0.19 -31.24 3.54
C GLY A 864 1.56 -30.66 3.89
N ILE A 865 2.25 -30.08 2.89
CA ILE A 865 3.56 -29.44 3.09
C ILE A 865 3.44 -28.25 4.03
N TYR A 866 2.47 -27.34 3.82
CA TYR A 866 2.29 -26.15 4.67
C TYR A 866 2.03 -26.50 6.13
N LYS A 867 1.16 -27.51 6.38
CA LYS A 867 0.87 -28.00 7.74
C LYS A 867 2.10 -28.52 8.49
N SER A 868 3.14 -28.91 7.78
CA SER A 868 4.40 -29.36 8.40
C SER A 868 5.24 -28.19 8.95
N TYR A 869 4.96 -26.95 8.54
CA TYR A 869 5.73 -25.76 8.87
C TYR A 869 4.92 -24.66 9.57
N LEU A 870 3.60 -24.85 9.73
CA LEU A 870 2.68 -24.01 10.49
C LEU A 870 2.57 -24.47 11.93
#